data_d40b31bb489af6e58f303055c89a8547
#
_entry.id   d40b31bb489af6e58f303055c89a8547
#
_cell.length_a   1.000
_cell.length_b   1.000
_cell.length_c   1.000
_cell.angle_alpha   90.00
_cell.angle_beta   90.00
_cell.angle_gamma   90.00
#
_symmetry.space_group_name_H-M   'P 1'
#
loop_
_entity.id
_entity.type
_entity.pdbx_description
1 polymer ?
#
loop_
_entity_poly.entity_id
_entity_poly.type
_entity_poly.pdbx_seq_one_letter_code
_entity_poly.pdbx_strand_id
1 'polypeptide(L)'
;MGLREGNPSPQDRFRIVEENGVADQRLETKKGETMRNFRNIGVLAGLALSVSVSALSAYASEPTAPPVPPQFPAEGKIKYVSRDSIEEFKALPSYSEPDWVKKNFVDTGKLPPVKDRLPKEPLVFKTENMVDGVGVYGDTLRHVIGGRPEGWNYGAGQTQGWGGIDIGLSECLTRTAPLFQVQAKDTEPLPNLAKSWDWSEDGHKLTMHLVEGAKWSDGAPFGADDIMFYWEDEVVDPNVSPLGGGASPEAFGVGTTLKKINDYTVEWTFKEAFPKQYLYTMAYPNFCPGPSHILKPQHPKYSKNTYDQFKNAFPPEYMNMPVMGGWVPVEYRADDIIVMRRNPYYWKVDEKGNQLPYLNELHYKLSTWADRDVQAVAGSGDISNLEQPENFVASLKRAADKTAPARLAFGPRLIGYNLRMNFSANGWGDPDARSQAIRELNRNEDFRKAVTMALDRKAIGDSLVKGPFTAIYPGGLSSGTSFYDRNSVVYYPFDLKGAKALLEKVGLKDTDGDGFVNFPAGTEGGKNLEVVLLVNNTYTTDKSLAEGVVGQMEKLGIKVILNALDGPKRDDAHYGGRFDWLIQRNPTELASVVQNTEQLAPVGPRTSWQHRAGKDDKLDLMPYEQQLVDVVNKFRTSQDNDERVNLMKQYQKIATENVDTVGLTEYPGALIINKRFSNVPEGTPIFMFNWAEDSVIRERLWVAADKQGKYELFPQQLPGKPGEKGPIN
;
A
#
# COMPACT_ATOMS: atom_id res chain seq x y z
N MET A 1 -36.84 -27.46 40.00
CA MET A 1 -35.92 -28.02 41.00
C MET A 1 -34.53 -27.70 40.49
N GLY A 2 -33.89 -26.72 40.91
CA GLY A 2 -33.41 -26.31 42.23
C GLY A 2 -31.92 -26.58 42.24
N LEU A 3 -31.10 -25.74 42.43
CA LEU A 3 -30.44 -24.70 43.21
C LEU A 3 -29.06 -24.46 42.61
N ARG A 4 -28.62 -23.26 42.28
CA ARG A 4 -27.89 -22.25 43.09
C ARG A 4 -26.60 -22.75 43.72
N GLU A 5 -25.53 -22.07 43.31
CA GLU A 5 -24.47 -21.37 44.08
C GLU A 5 -23.18 -21.38 43.24
N GLY A 6 -22.37 -20.39 43.04
CA GLY A 6 -22.11 -19.16 43.76
C GLY A 6 -20.66 -18.82 43.43
N ASN A 7 -20.38 -17.62 43.02
CA ASN A 7 -19.05 -17.03 42.78
C ASN A 7 -18.07 -17.17 43.93
N PRO A 8 -16.74 -17.04 43.76
CA PRO A 8 -16.17 -15.70 43.83
C PRO A 8 -14.99 -15.38 42.89
N SER A 9 -14.87 -14.07 42.63
CA SER A 9 -13.76 -13.34 42.04
C SER A 9 -12.45 -13.49 42.81
N PRO A 10 -11.28 -13.51 42.16
CA PRO A 10 -10.00 -13.26 42.82
C PRO A 10 -9.45 -11.85 42.49
N GLN A 11 -9.78 -10.93 43.36
CA GLN A 11 -8.84 -9.87 43.71
C GLN A 11 -8.08 -10.35 44.96
N ASP A 12 -6.84 -9.88 45.11
CA ASP A 12 -5.89 -10.05 46.21
C ASP A 12 -4.94 -11.28 46.13
N ARG A 13 -3.70 -10.97 45.67
CA ARG A 13 -2.43 -11.28 46.37
C ARG A 13 -1.25 -10.91 45.47
N PHE A 14 -0.60 -9.82 45.76
CA PHE A 14 0.86 -9.77 45.91
C PHE A 14 1.24 -8.51 46.67
N ARG A 15 1.58 -8.75 47.93
CA ARG A 15 2.24 -7.79 48.81
C ARG A 15 3.64 -8.34 49.14
N ILE A 16 4.64 -7.53 48.87
CA ILE A 16 5.92 -7.32 49.57
C ILE A 16 6.89 -8.50 49.75
N VAL A 17 8.09 -8.35 49.19
CA VAL A 17 9.35 -8.48 49.95
C VAL A 17 10.32 -7.40 49.44
N GLU A 18 10.59 -6.40 50.28
CA GLU A 18 11.85 -5.61 50.30
C GLU A 18 12.85 -6.42 51.11
N GLU A 19 14.12 -6.43 50.72
CA GLU A 19 15.24 -6.06 51.55
C GLU A 19 16.62 -6.29 50.89
N ASN A 20 17.40 -5.22 50.94
CA ASN A 20 18.82 -5.12 51.27
C ASN A 20 19.92 -5.37 50.22
N GLY A 21 20.73 -4.33 50.07
CA GLY A 21 22.12 -4.42 49.56
C GLY A 21 22.73 -3.06 49.18
N VAL A 22 23.11 -2.30 50.19
CA VAL A 22 23.97 -1.08 50.10
C VAL A 22 25.40 -1.45 49.71
N ALA A 23 25.98 -0.72 48.77
CA ALA A 23 27.44 -0.49 48.72
C ALA A 23 27.75 0.87 48.14
N ASP A 24 28.21 1.73 49.04
CA ASP A 24 28.77 3.04 48.90
C ASP A 24 30.20 2.96 48.28
N GLN A 25 30.50 3.78 47.28
CA GLN A 25 31.87 4.21 47.02
C GLN A 25 31.94 5.65 46.57
N ARG A 26 32.31 6.50 47.55
CA ARG A 26 32.84 7.84 47.34
C ARG A 26 34.21 7.76 46.61
N LEU A 27 34.45 8.68 45.72
CA LEU A 27 35.79 9.13 45.39
C LEU A 27 35.86 10.64 45.25
N GLU A 28 36.88 11.14 45.87
CA GLU A 28 37.17 12.48 46.33
C GLU A 28 37.49 13.52 45.28
N THR A 29 37.23 14.74 45.69
CA THR A 29 37.66 16.01 45.10
C THR A 29 39.17 16.22 45.17
N LYS A 30 39.76 16.85 44.14
CA LYS A 30 40.96 17.66 44.28
C LYS A 30 40.74 19.05 43.71
N LYS A 31 40.88 20.02 44.62
CA LYS A 31 41.05 21.47 44.41
C LYS A 31 42.47 21.76 43.89
N GLY A 32 42.58 22.80 43.10
CA GLY A 32 43.83 23.49 42.76
C GLY A 32 43.57 24.91 42.33
N GLU A 33 43.88 25.81 43.26
CA GLU A 33 43.80 27.26 43.15
C GLU A 33 44.76 27.86 42.12
N THR A 34 44.41 28.99 41.53
CA THR A 34 45.28 30.20 41.64
C THR A 34 44.51 31.46 41.27
N MET A 35 44.48 32.40 42.25
CA MET A 35 44.08 33.81 42.11
C MET A 35 45.17 34.62 41.41
N ARG A 36 44.77 35.68 40.72
CA ARG A 36 45.42 37.01 40.86
C ARG A 36 44.57 38.15 40.33
N ASN A 37 44.40 39.08 41.24
CA ASN A 37 43.79 40.41 41.21
C ASN A 37 44.26 41.31 40.04
N PHE A 38 43.37 42.26 39.59
CA PHE A 38 43.69 43.68 39.48
C PHE A 38 42.46 44.53 39.71
N ARG A 39 42.70 45.71 40.36
CA ARG A 39 41.82 46.63 41.03
C ARG A 39 41.36 47.79 40.12
N ASN A 40 40.11 48.21 40.36
CA ASN A 40 39.57 49.61 40.35
C ASN A 40 39.84 50.57 39.18
N ILE A 41 38.76 51.11 38.65
CA ILE A 41 38.45 52.56 38.71
C ILE A 41 36.93 52.70 38.44
N GLY A 42 36.22 53.41 39.33
CA GLY A 42 34.82 53.75 39.22
C GLY A 42 34.62 55.12 38.57
N VAL A 43 33.48 55.26 37.87
CA VAL A 43 32.81 56.57 37.71
C VAL A 43 31.30 56.32 37.78
N LEU A 44 30.65 57.05 38.67
CA LEU A 44 29.21 57.18 38.79
C LEU A 44 28.64 57.97 37.61
N ALA A 45 27.53 57.50 37.04
CA ALA A 45 26.52 58.40 36.45
C ALA A 45 25.17 57.66 36.34
N GLY A 46 24.23 58.17 37.05
CA GLY A 46 22.83 58.45 36.73
C GLY A 46 21.86 57.34 36.33
N LEU A 47 20.94 57.04 37.22
CA LEU A 47 19.71 56.26 36.99
C LEU A 47 18.88 56.72 35.78
N ALA A 48 18.48 55.78 34.98
CA ALA A 48 17.15 55.72 34.39
C ALA A 48 16.76 54.23 34.28
N LEU A 49 15.96 53.72 35.22
CA LEU A 49 15.26 52.43 35.08
C LEU A 49 14.18 52.61 34.00
N SER A 50 14.48 52.30 32.78
CA SER A 50 13.49 51.92 31.79
C SER A 50 13.34 50.39 31.89
N VAL A 51 12.29 49.92 32.53
CA VAL A 51 11.82 48.55 32.46
C VAL A 51 11.29 48.37 31.02
N SER A 52 12.16 48.03 30.10
CA SER A 52 11.75 47.45 28.83
C SER A 52 11.24 46.05 29.14
N VAL A 53 9.93 45.93 29.27
CA VAL A 53 9.24 44.64 29.09
C VAL A 53 9.50 44.25 27.65
N SER A 54 10.58 43.53 27.44
CA SER A 54 10.78 42.79 26.23
C SER A 54 9.67 41.72 26.20
N ALA A 55 8.58 42.01 25.51
CA ALA A 55 7.67 40.98 25.04
C ALA A 55 8.54 40.05 24.18
N LEU A 56 9.01 38.96 24.78
CA LEU A 56 9.51 37.80 24.03
C LEU A 56 8.31 37.31 23.23
N SER A 57 8.17 37.82 22.01
CA SER A 57 7.35 37.18 21.00
C SER A 57 7.79 35.74 20.96
N ALA A 58 6.93 34.82 21.36
CA ALA A 58 7.18 33.40 21.26
C ALA A 58 7.13 33.08 19.76
N TYR A 59 8.29 33.15 19.08
CA TYR A 59 8.39 32.65 17.71
C TYR A 59 8.23 31.13 17.74
N ALA A 60 7.41 30.60 16.86
CA ALA A 60 7.34 29.18 16.61
C ALA A 60 8.72 28.67 16.16
N SER A 61 9.06 27.44 16.53
CA SER A 61 10.33 26.83 16.13
C SER A 61 10.51 26.81 14.61
N GLU A 62 11.71 27.19 14.16
CA GLU A 62 12.04 27.20 12.74
C GLU A 62 11.98 25.77 12.14
N PRO A 63 11.53 25.64 10.90
CA PRO A 63 11.51 24.35 10.23
C PRO A 63 12.93 23.81 9.99
N THR A 64 13.08 22.51 10.01
CA THR A 64 14.36 21.80 9.85
C THR A 64 14.24 20.67 8.84
N ALA A 65 15.37 19.99 8.51
CA ALA A 65 15.28 18.68 7.91
C ALA A 65 14.74 17.66 8.93
N PRO A 66 14.01 16.62 8.50
CA PRO A 66 13.50 15.61 9.42
C PRO A 66 14.65 14.89 10.15
N PRO A 67 14.43 14.42 11.39
CA PRO A 67 15.43 13.59 12.07
C PRO A 67 15.81 12.35 11.24
N VAL A 68 17.03 11.88 11.44
CA VAL A 68 17.45 10.59 10.85
C VAL A 68 16.66 9.49 11.56
N PRO A 69 16.05 8.55 10.82
CA PRO A 69 15.34 7.43 11.42
C PRO A 69 16.24 6.63 12.38
N PRO A 70 15.67 6.07 13.47
CA PRO A 70 16.46 5.23 14.37
C PRO A 70 17.03 4.03 13.62
N GLN A 71 18.25 3.61 13.96
CA GLN A 71 18.82 2.41 13.37
C GLN A 71 18.06 1.17 13.81
N PHE A 72 17.51 0.46 12.84
CA PHE A 72 16.89 -0.85 13.02
C PHE A 72 17.70 -1.89 12.24
N PRO A 73 18.52 -2.74 12.91
CA PRO A 73 19.47 -3.63 12.21
C PRO A 73 18.82 -4.63 11.25
N ALA A 74 17.56 -4.99 11.47
CA ALA A 74 16.80 -5.90 10.60
C ALA A 74 16.02 -5.18 9.48
N GLU A 75 16.10 -3.85 9.40
CA GLU A 75 15.48 -3.09 8.32
C GLU A 75 16.05 -3.52 6.96
N GLY A 76 15.19 -3.90 6.04
CA GLY A 76 15.58 -4.42 4.74
C GLY A 76 16.21 -3.33 3.87
N LYS A 77 17.30 -3.70 3.23
CA LYS A 77 17.98 -2.87 2.22
C LYS A 77 17.69 -3.43 0.85
N ILE A 78 17.15 -2.61 -0.02
CA ILE A 78 16.90 -2.99 -1.41
C ILE A 78 18.25 -3.21 -2.10
N LYS A 79 18.41 -4.38 -2.69
CA LYS A 79 19.52 -4.67 -3.60
C LYS A 79 19.10 -4.26 -5.00
N TYR A 80 19.62 -3.14 -5.48
CA TYR A 80 19.32 -2.65 -6.82
C TYR A 80 19.94 -3.52 -7.91
N VAL A 81 19.20 -3.74 -8.99
CA VAL A 81 19.58 -4.52 -10.16
C VAL A 81 19.29 -3.70 -11.43
N SER A 82 19.89 -4.10 -12.55
CA SER A 82 19.51 -3.57 -13.86
C SER A 82 18.11 -4.09 -14.23
N ARG A 83 17.27 -3.23 -14.80
CA ARG A 83 15.95 -3.62 -15.31
C ARG A 83 16.04 -4.80 -16.29
N ASP A 84 17.04 -4.78 -17.17
CA ASP A 84 17.25 -5.81 -18.19
C ASP A 84 17.71 -7.15 -17.65
N SER A 85 18.09 -7.24 -16.35
CA SER A 85 18.43 -8.50 -15.69
C SER A 85 17.21 -9.27 -15.15
N ILE A 86 15.99 -8.73 -15.29
CA ILE A 86 14.79 -9.31 -14.68
C ILE A 86 14.20 -10.39 -15.58
N GLU A 87 13.86 -10.04 -16.82
CA GLU A 87 13.13 -10.91 -17.75
C GLU A 87 13.35 -10.52 -19.21
N GLU A 88 13.00 -11.42 -20.11
CA GLU A 88 13.00 -11.17 -21.56
C GLU A 88 12.01 -12.11 -22.26
N PHE A 89 11.53 -11.73 -23.44
CA PHE A 89 10.78 -12.62 -24.31
C PHE A 89 11.70 -13.28 -25.34
N LYS A 90 11.78 -14.61 -25.33
CA LYS A 90 12.54 -15.34 -26.34
C LYS A 90 12.14 -16.81 -26.43
N ALA A 91 12.31 -17.41 -27.61
CA ALA A 91 12.25 -18.85 -27.79
C ALA A 91 13.48 -19.52 -27.18
N LEU A 92 13.27 -20.65 -26.49
CA LEU A 92 14.35 -21.47 -25.96
C LEU A 92 14.50 -22.80 -26.76
N PRO A 93 15.70 -23.42 -26.74
CA PRO A 93 15.94 -24.68 -27.51
C PRO A 93 15.08 -25.87 -27.02
N SER A 94 14.68 -25.86 -25.74
CA SER A 94 13.88 -26.94 -25.14
C SER A 94 13.08 -26.42 -23.98
N TYR A 95 11.99 -27.12 -23.66
CA TYR A 95 11.12 -26.82 -22.51
C TYR A 95 10.87 -28.09 -21.70
N SER A 96 10.66 -27.91 -20.41
CA SER A 96 10.35 -29.00 -19.49
C SER A 96 9.21 -28.62 -18.54
N GLU A 97 8.65 -29.63 -17.94
CA GLU A 97 7.53 -29.56 -16.98
C GLU A 97 7.72 -30.63 -15.90
N PRO A 98 6.96 -30.67 -14.80
CA PRO A 98 7.07 -31.71 -13.80
C PRO A 98 6.88 -33.11 -14.40
N ASP A 99 7.73 -34.08 -14.04
CA ASP A 99 7.68 -35.44 -14.53
C ASP A 99 6.32 -36.12 -14.41
N TRP A 100 5.60 -35.81 -13.30
CA TRP A 100 4.26 -36.36 -13.09
C TRP A 100 3.23 -35.79 -14.08
N VAL A 101 3.37 -34.53 -14.52
CA VAL A 101 2.51 -33.93 -15.55
C VAL A 101 2.76 -34.64 -16.87
N LYS A 102 4.03 -34.75 -17.23
CA LYS A 102 4.41 -35.47 -18.45
C LYS A 102 3.85 -36.91 -18.45
N LYS A 103 4.14 -37.69 -17.41
CA LYS A 103 3.75 -39.09 -17.30
C LYS A 103 2.24 -39.33 -17.28
N ASN A 104 1.50 -38.52 -16.49
CA ASN A 104 0.09 -38.80 -16.22
C ASN A 104 -0.85 -38.13 -17.22
N PHE A 105 -0.41 -37.10 -17.93
CA PHE A 105 -1.28 -36.28 -18.79
C PHE A 105 -0.77 -36.18 -20.23
N VAL A 106 0.52 -35.92 -20.44
CA VAL A 106 1.07 -35.76 -21.79
C VAL A 106 1.25 -37.12 -22.45
N ASP A 107 1.93 -38.05 -21.81
CA ASP A 107 2.18 -39.40 -22.33
C ASP A 107 0.89 -40.24 -22.51
N THR A 108 -0.19 -39.83 -21.83
CA THR A 108 -1.53 -40.42 -21.92
C THR A 108 -2.44 -39.71 -22.95
N GLY A 109 -1.97 -38.62 -23.57
CA GLY A 109 -2.74 -37.86 -24.56
C GLY A 109 -3.84 -36.98 -24.00
N LYS A 110 -3.91 -36.78 -22.66
CA LYS A 110 -4.87 -35.88 -22.01
C LYS A 110 -4.46 -34.40 -22.13
N LEU A 111 -3.19 -34.12 -22.32
CA LEU A 111 -2.61 -32.81 -22.46
C LEU A 111 -1.59 -32.78 -23.59
N PRO A 112 -1.53 -31.71 -24.43
CA PRO A 112 -0.47 -31.56 -25.42
C PRO A 112 0.92 -31.45 -24.77
N PRO A 113 2.02 -31.74 -25.48
CA PRO A 113 3.37 -31.47 -24.99
C PRO A 113 3.57 -30.02 -24.56
N VAL A 114 4.43 -29.77 -23.58
CA VAL A 114 4.65 -28.42 -23.00
C VAL A 114 4.98 -27.39 -24.10
N LYS A 115 5.80 -27.73 -25.08
CA LYS A 115 6.14 -26.81 -26.19
C LYS A 115 4.94 -26.35 -27.02
N ASP A 116 3.88 -27.16 -27.11
CA ASP A 116 2.66 -26.84 -27.88
C ASP A 116 1.64 -26.07 -27.04
N ARG A 117 1.88 -25.94 -25.73
CA ARG A 117 1.09 -25.15 -24.77
C ARG A 117 1.69 -23.77 -24.52
N LEU A 118 2.98 -23.60 -24.72
CA LEU A 118 3.70 -22.35 -24.57
C LEU A 118 3.57 -21.46 -25.82
N PRO A 119 3.67 -20.12 -25.65
CA PRO A 119 3.84 -19.19 -26.77
C PRO A 119 5.11 -19.50 -27.57
N LYS A 120 5.19 -19.00 -28.81
CA LYS A 120 6.41 -19.10 -29.63
C LYS A 120 7.64 -18.50 -28.92
N GLU A 121 7.45 -17.38 -28.24
CA GLU A 121 8.44 -16.68 -27.42
C GLU A 121 7.84 -16.44 -26.04
N PRO A 122 7.99 -17.39 -25.09
CA PRO A 122 7.52 -17.21 -23.74
C PRO A 122 8.31 -16.11 -23.01
N LEU A 123 7.73 -15.55 -21.96
CA LEU A 123 8.48 -14.72 -21.02
C LEU A 123 9.45 -15.60 -20.23
N VAL A 124 10.73 -15.24 -20.27
CA VAL A 124 11.82 -15.95 -19.60
C VAL A 124 12.31 -15.11 -18.43
N PHE A 125 12.14 -15.61 -17.20
CA PHE A 125 12.77 -15.00 -16.02
C PHE A 125 14.25 -15.33 -15.98
N LYS A 126 15.09 -14.28 -15.89
CA LYS A 126 16.56 -14.41 -15.88
C LYS A 126 17.06 -14.90 -14.54
N THR A 127 17.98 -15.85 -14.56
CA THR A 127 18.62 -16.41 -13.36
C THR A 127 19.41 -15.35 -12.59
N GLU A 128 19.91 -14.33 -13.26
CA GLU A 128 20.61 -13.18 -12.64
C GLU A 128 19.77 -12.49 -11.57
N ASN A 129 18.43 -12.45 -11.73
CA ASN A 129 17.49 -11.90 -10.77
C ASN A 129 16.85 -12.95 -9.86
N MET A 130 17.38 -14.17 -9.80
CA MET A 130 16.95 -15.23 -8.90
C MET A 130 17.99 -15.45 -7.81
N VAL A 131 17.71 -15.02 -6.57
CA VAL A 131 18.67 -15.02 -5.45
C VAL A 131 19.29 -16.39 -5.21
N ASP A 132 18.48 -17.47 -5.31
CA ASP A 132 18.91 -18.85 -5.09
C ASP A 132 18.92 -19.68 -6.40
N GLY A 133 18.86 -19.01 -7.56
CA GLY A 133 18.92 -19.62 -8.88
C GLY A 133 17.66 -20.37 -9.31
N VAL A 134 17.83 -21.22 -10.31
CA VAL A 134 16.76 -22.07 -10.89
C VAL A 134 16.29 -23.09 -9.87
N GLY A 135 14.96 -23.20 -9.71
CA GLY A 135 14.34 -24.05 -8.72
C GLY A 135 14.09 -25.50 -9.14
N VAL A 136 13.43 -26.23 -8.26
CA VAL A 136 12.91 -27.57 -8.48
C VAL A 136 11.40 -27.60 -8.28
N TYR A 137 10.71 -28.49 -9.00
CA TYR A 137 9.26 -28.62 -8.90
C TYR A 137 8.81 -29.31 -7.62
N GLY A 138 7.65 -28.93 -7.15
CA GLY A 138 6.94 -29.55 -6.03
C GLY A 138 6.63 -28.61 -4.89
N ASP A 139 5.93 -29.13 -3.87
CA ASP A 139 5.52 -28.43 -2.66
C ASP A 139 4.35 -27.44 -2.86
N THR A 140 3.97 -26.81 -1.77
CA THR A 140 2.81 -25.92 -1.62
C THR A 140 3.23 -24.66 -0.88
N LEU A 141 2.73 -23.50 -1.29
CA LEU A 141 2.81 -22.26 -0.51
C LEU A 141 1.49 -22.04 0.22
N ARG A 142 1.51 -22.02 1.55
CA ARG A 142 0.34 -21.80 2.40
C ARG A 142 0.32 -20.36 2.89
N HIS A 143 -0.58 -19.54 2.35
CA HIS A 143 -0.73 -18.15 2.72
C HIS A 143 -1.86 -17.96 3.75
N VAL A 144 -1.60 -17.27 4.85
CA VAL A 144 -2.63 -16.86 5.82
C VAL A 144 -3.08 -15.45 5.48
N ILE A 145 -4.35 -15.28 5.16
CA ILE A 145 -4.92 -13.99 4.71
C ILE A 145 -6.17 -13.60 5.51
N GLY A 146 -6.52 -12.31 5.46
CA GLY A 146 -7.72 -11.76 6.10
C GLY A 146 -8.92 -11.57 5.16
N GLY A 147 -8.69 -11.57 3.84
CA GLY A 147 -9.73 -11.33 2.84
C GLY A 147 -10.63 -12.54 2.58
N ARG A 148 -11.78 -12.27 1.99
CA ARG A 148 -12.78 -13.28 1.56
C ARG A 148 -13.15 -13.02 0.11
N PRO A 149 -13.22 -14.04 -0.75
CA PRO A 149 -13.68 -13.84 -2.12
C PRO A 149 -15.19 -13.55 -2.15
N GLU A 150 -15.56 -12.59 -2.98
CA GLU A 150 -16.96 -12.34 -3.36
C GLU A 150 -17.32 -13.09 -4.64
N GLY A 151 -16.33 -13.33 -5.49
CA GLY A 151 -16.44 -14.02 -6.76
C GLY A 151 -15.23 -13.79 -7.65
N TRP A 152 -15.28 -14.33 -8.88
CA TRP A 152 -14.18 -14.29 -9.83
C TRP A 152 -14.36 -13.24 -10.94
N ASN A 153 -15.51 -12.54 -10.99
CA ASN A 153 -15.77 -11.49 -11.98
C ASN A 153 -15.29 -10.13 -11.47
N TYR A 154 -13.97 -9.95 -11.39
CA TYR A 154 -13.39 -8.71 -10.83
C TYR A 154 -13.58 -7.50 -11.75
N GLY A 155 -13.65 -7.67 -13.09
CA GLY A 155 -13.97 -6.60 -14.01
C GLY A 155 -15.35 -5.99 -13.77
N ALA A 156 -16.29 -6.79 -13.23
CA ALA A 156 -17.60 -6.33 -12.79
C ALA A 156 -17.67 -5.93 -11.30
N GLY A 157 -16.51 -5.72 -10.65
CA GLY A 157 -16.41 -5.18 -9.30
C GLY A 157 -16.49 -6.19 -8.16
N GLN A 158 -16.33 -7.49 -8.43
CA GLN A 158 -16.16 -8.49 -7.37
C GLN A 158 -14.70 -8.58 -6.92
N THR A 159 -14.46 -8.63 -5.62
CA THR A 159 -13.13 -8.91 -5.10
C THR A 159 -12.88 -10.41 -4.98
N GLN A 160 -11.68 -10.85 -5.39
CA GLN A 160 -11.21 -12.21 -5.15
C GLN A 160 -10.76 -12.41 -3.68
N GLY A 161 -10.85 -11.38 -2.83
CA GLY A 161 -10.52 -11.40 -1.42
C GLY A 161 -9.21 -10.73 -1.06
N TRP A 162 -8.49 -10.15 -2.03
CA TRP A 162 -7.17 -9.52 -1.84
C TRP A 162 -6.14 -10.43 -1.14
N GLY A 163 -4.98 -9.90 -0.79
CA GLY A 163 -3.96 -10.64 -0.05
C GLY A 163 -3.24 -11.67 -0.91
N GLY A 164 -3.20 -11.43 -2.22
CA GLY A 164 -2.46 -12.23 -3.18
C GLY A 164 -3.21 -13.41 -3.81
N ILE A 165 -4.51 -13.57 -3.54
CA ILE A 165 -5.37 -14.50 -4.29
C ILE A 165 -5.42 -14.07 -5.75
N ASP A 166 -5.72 -12.82 -5.96
CA ASP A 166 -5.81 -12.13 -7.24
C ASP A 166 -4.51 -12.19 -8.04
N ILE A 167 -3.36 -12.04 -7.39
CA ILE A 167 -2.04 -12.14 -8.05
C ILE A 167 -1.73 -13.56 -8.54
N GLY A 168 -2.23 -14.58 -7.85
CA GLY A 168 -2.11 -15.96 -8.31
C GLY A 168 -2.93 -16.27 -9.57
N LEU A 169 -4.00 -15.50 -9.80
CA LEU A 169 -4.97 -15.68 -10.88
C LEU A 169 -4.70 -14.80 -12.10
N SER A 170 -4.35 -13.52 -11.85
CA SER A 170 -4.41 -12.46 -12.84
C SER A 170 -3.04 -12.18 -13.47
N GLU A 171 -3.07 -11.83 -14.74
CA GLU A 171 -1.94 -11.23 -15.47
C GLU A 171 -2.43 -9.96 -16.16
N CYS A 172 -1.60 -8.92 -16.15
CA CYS A 172 -1.97 -7.61 -16.69
C CYS A 172 -1.19 -7.30 -17.96
N LEU A 173 -1.52 -6.22 -18.66
CA LEU A 173 -0.82 -5.87 -19.90
C LEU A 173 0.67 -5.58 -19.66
N THR A 174 0.98 -4.84 -18.60
CA THR A 174 2.35 -4.55 -18.18
C THR A 174 2.56 -5.04 -16.74
N ARG A 175 3.80 -4.92 -16.23
CA ARG A 175 4.15 -5.38 -14.88
C ARG A 175 5.01 -4.35 -14.15
N THR A 176 4.77 -4.19 -12.86
CA THR A 176 5.56 -3.33 -11.96
C THR A 176 6.42 -4.11 -10.97
N ALA A 177 6.12 -5.35 -10.71
CA ALA A 177 6.96 -6.22 -9.87
C ALA A 177 8.09 -6.87 -10.71
N PRO A 178 9.34 -6.85 -10.29
CA PRO A 178 9.90 -6.31 -9.05
C PRO A 178 10.62 -4.95 -9.22
N LEU A 179 10.01 -3.96 -9.85
CA LEU A 179 10.64 -2.65 -10.10
C LEU A 179 11.12 -1.91 -8.83
N PHE A 180 10.69 -2.34 -7.64
CA PHE A 180 11.30 -1.84 -6.41
C PHE A 180 12.81 -2.07 -6.33
N GLN A 181 13.34 -3.06 -7.07
CA GLN A 181 14.77 -3.34 -7.21
C GLN A 181 15.48 -2.52 -8.30
N VAL A 182 14.77 -1.63 -8.97
CA VAL A 182 15.34 -0.78 -10.03
C VAL A 182 15.45 0.66 -9.53
N GLN A 183 16.56 1.34 -9.85
CA GLN A 183 16.74 2.73 -9.49
C GLN A 183 15.63 3.61 -10.12
N ALA A 184 15.15 4.64 -9.40
CA ALA A 184 14.07 5.51 -9.87
C ALA A 184 14.35 6.11 -11.25
N LYS A 185 15.61 6.47 -11.54
CA LYS A 185 16.04 7.02 -12.82
C LYS A 185 16.00 6.02 -13.99
N ASP A 186 15.97 4.71 -13.70
CA ASP A 186 15.95 3.62 -14.68
C ASP A 186 14.61 2.86 -14.67
N THR A 187 13.64 3.34 -13.87
CA THR A 187 12.37 2.67 -13.67
C THR A 187 11.46 2.87 -14.87
N GLU A 188 11.08 1.76 -15.49
CA GLU A 188 10.07 1.68 -16.55
C GLU A 188 9.24 0.40 -16.40
N PRO A 189 7.96 0.38 -16.79
CA PRO A 189 7.15 -0.83 -16.72
C PRO A 189 7.78 -2.00 -17.47
N LEU A 190 7.61 -3.20 -16.94
CA LEU A 190 8.04 -4.43 -17.59
C LEU A 190 6.98 -4.92 -18.56
N PRO A 191 7.35 -5.52 -19.69
CA PRO A 191 6.41 -6.23 -20.55
C PRO A 191 5.75 -7.40 -19.81
N ASN A 192 4.49 -7.73 -20.18
CA ASN A 192 3.80 -8.90 -19.65
C ASN A 192 2.84 -9.44 -20.71
N LEU A 193 1.51 -9.41 -20.55
CA LEU A 193 0.60 -9.83 -21.64
C LEU A 193 0.78 -8.99 -22.92
N ALA A 194 1.19 -7.70 -22.78
CA ALA A 194 1.78 -6.94 -23.87
C ALA A 194 3.29 -7.17 -23.87
N LYS A 195 3.76 -7.91 -24.86
CA LYS A 195 5.17 -8.28 -25.04
C LYS A 195 6.05 -7.06 -25.39
N SER A 196 5.50 -6.13 -26.16
CA SER A 196 6.18 -4.90 -26.61
C SER A 196 5.15 -3.85 -26.98
N TRP A 197 5.62 -2.62 -27.16
CA TRP A 197 4.78 -1.49 -27.56
C TRP A 197 5.56 -0.41 -28.28
N ASP A 198 4.84 0.37 -29.10
CA ASP A 198 5.35 1.52 -29.83
C ASP A 198 4.46 2.72 -29.61
N TRP A 199 5.06 3.88 -29.29
CA TRP A 199 4.38 5.16 -29.16
C TRP A 199 4.49 5.97 -30.45
N SER A 200 3.40 6.72 -30.78
CA SER A 200 3.51 7.80 -31.75
C SER A 200 4.41 8.92 -31.21
N GLU A 201 5.01 9.71 -32.10
CA GLU A 201 5.91 10.80 -31.71
C GLU A 201 5.25 11.84 -30.78
N ASP A 202 3.96 12.07 -30.95
CA ASP A 202 3.17 12.99 -30.11
C ASP A 202 2.68 12.39 -28.80
N GLY A 203 2.93 11.10 -28.54
CA GLY A 203 2.54 10.39 -27.34
C GLY A 203 1.05 10.11 -27.17
N HIS A 204 0.23 10.34 -28.19
CA HIS A 204 -1.21 10.14 -28.16
C HIS A 204 -1.66 8.75 -28.62
N LYS A 205 -0.82 7.98 -29.31
CA LYS A 205 -1.15 6.63 -29.76
C LYS A 205 -0.15 5.62 -29.23
N LEU A 206 -0.66 4.49 -28.79
CA LEU A 206 0.10 3.36 -28.29
C LEU A 206 -0.33 2.10 -29.02
N THR A 207 0.56 1.52 -29.79
CA THR A 207 0.38 0.19 -30.39
C THR A 207 1.00 -0.86 -29.48
N MET A 208 0.22 -1.81 -28.99
CA MET A 208 0.69 -2.89 -28.14
C MET A 208 0.63 -4.23 -28.87
N HIS A 209 1.72 -5.00 -28.79
CA HIS A 209 1.85 -6.33 -29.34
C HIS A 209 1.71 -7.36 -28.23
N LEU A 210 0.67 -8.19 -28.28
CA LEU A 210 0.36 -9.20 -27.28
C LEU A 210 1.21 -10.46 -27.46
N VAL A 211 1.28 -11.30 -26.43
CA VAL A 211 2.01 -12.57 -26.44
C VAL A 211 1.30 -13.58 -27.35
N GLU A 212 1.82 -13.76 -28.57
CA GLU A 212 1.25 -14.65 -29.58
C GLU A 212 1.33 -16.12 -29.15
N GLY A 213 0.18 -16.79 -29.09
CA GLY A 213 0.05 -18.20 -28.75
C GLY A 213 -0.08 -18.48 -27.25
N ALA A 214 -0.16 -17.44 -26.39
CA ALA A 214 -0.56 -17.61 -25.01
C ALA A 214 -1.99 -18.16 -24.92
N LYS A 215 -2.27 -18.92 -23.86
CA LYS A 215 -3.56 -19.59 -23.65
C LYS A 215 -4.04 -19.39 -22.22
N TRP A 216 -5.34 -19.30 -22.08
CA TRP A 216 -6.02 -19.44 -20.80
C TRP A 216 -5.79 -20.82 -20.20
N SER A 217 -5.99 -20.98 -18.91
CA SER A 217 -5.70 -22.23 -18.19
C SER A 217 -6.55 -23.43 -18.64
N ASP A 218 -7.65 -23.21 -19.33
CA ASP A 218 -8.48 -24.23 -19.98
C ASP A 218 -8.06 -24.56 -21.42
N GLY A 219 -7.01 -23.89 -21.93
CA GLY A 219 -6.46 -24.07 -23.27
C GLY A 219 -7.08 -23.16 -24.34
N ALA A 220 -8.07 -22.33 -24.02
CA ALA A 220 -8.60 -21.34 -24.94
C ALA A 220 -7.51 -20.30 -25.31
N PRO A 221 -7.46 -19.80 -26.57
CA PRO A 221 -6.46 -18.81 -26.97
C PRO A 221 -6.71 -17.48 -26.27
N PHE A 222 -5.62 -16.82 -25.82
CA PHE A 222 -5.62 -15.44 -25.37
C PHE A 222 -5.33 -14.51 -26.57
N GLY A 223 -5.95 -13.35 -26.62
CA GLY A 223 -5.71 -12.38 -27.67
C GLY A 223 -6.42 -11.04 -27.52
N ALA A 224 -6.41 -10.26 -28.60
CA ALA A 224 -6.97 -8.92 -28.63
C ALA A 224 -8.46 -8.85 -28.29
N ASP A 225 -9.24 -9.92 -28.53
CA ASP A 225 -10.66 -9.97 -28.17
C ASP A 225 -10.90 -9.93 -26.66
N ASP A 226 -9.97 -10.51 -25.86
CA ASP A 226 -10.03 -10.42 -24.41
C ASP A 226 -9.79 -8.98 -23.93
N ILE A 227 -8.82 -8.29 -24.56
CA ILE A 227 -8.48 -6.89 -24.26
C ILE A 227 -9.64 -5.96 -24.64
N MET A 228 -10.23 -6.18 -25.83
CA MET A 228 -11.39 -5.39 -26.30
C MET A 228 -12.60 -5.58 -25.39
N PHE A 229 -12.92 -6.83 -24.99
CA PHE A 229 -14.01 -7.11 -24.09
C PHE A 229 -13.81 -6.42 -22.72
N TYR A 230 -12.61 -6.55 -22.13
CA TYR A 230 -12.31 -5.94 -20.85
C TYR A 230 -12.45 -4.41 -20.91
N TRP A 231 -11.94 -3.78 -21.98
CA TRP A 231 -12.05 -2.33 -22.14
C TRP A 231 -13.48 -1.87 -22.43
N GLU A 232 -14.10 -2.40 -23.47
CA GLU A 232 -15.37 -1.90 -23.98
C GLU A 232 -16.59 -2.32 -23.14
N ASP A 233 -16.57 -3.53 -22.60
CA ASP A 233 -17.72 -4.15 -21.95
C ASP A 233 -17.61 -4.17 -20.43
N GLU A 234 -16.40 -3.96 -19.85
CA GLU A 234 -16.23 -3.91 -18.40
C GLU A 234 -15.75 -2.53 -17.93
N VAL A 235 -14.67 -1.98 -18.48
CA VAL A 235 -14.09 -0.71 -18.01
C VAL A 235 -14.93 0.50 -18.42
N VAL A 236 -15.38 0.57 -19.68
CA VAL A 236 -16.09 1.73 -20.24
C VAL A 236 -17.60 1.64 -20.08
N ASP A 237 -18.18 0.45 -19.88
CA ASP A 237 -19.61 0.31 -19.65
C ASP A 237 -19.99 0.90 -18.27
N PRO A 238 -20.79 1.99 -18.24
CA PRO A 238 -21.15 2.66 -16.99
C PRO A 238 -22.03 1.82 -16.06
N ASN A 239 -22.55 0.70 -16.54
CA ASN A 239 -23.38 -0.22 -15.74
C ASN A 239 -22.55 -1.38 -15.16
N VAL A 240 -21.37 -1.61 -15.69
CA VAL A 240 -20.38 -2.54 -15.15
C VAL A 240 -19.43 -1.69 -14.31
N SER A 241 -19.84 -1.30 -13.13
CA SER A 241 -19.06 -0.38 -12.34
C SER A 241 -17.72 -1.00 -11.95
N PRO A 242 -16.61 -0.30 -12.12
CA PRO A 242 -15.35 -0.59 -11.49
C PRO A 242 -15.46 -0.30 -9.98
N LEU A 243 -16.31 -1.01 -9.27
CA LEU A 243 -16.45 -0.90 -7.83
C LEU A 243 -15.26 -1.61 -7.19
N GLY A 244 -14.20 -0.86 -6.99
CA GLY A 244 -13.19 -1.19 -6.01
C GLY A 244 -12.06 -2.09 -6.47
N GLY A 245 -11.43 -1.83 -7.62
CA GLY A 245 -10.15 -2.45 -7.91
C GLY A 245 -9.82 -2.73 -9.37
N GLY A 246 -10.76 -2.51 -10.27
CA GLY A 246 -10.50 -2.57 -11.71
C GLY A 246 -10.09 -1.21 -12.28
N ALA A 247 -9.65 -1.19 -13.52
CA ALA A 247 -9.38 0.05 -14.24
C ALA A 247 -10.63 0.92 -14.32
N SER A 248 -10.49 2.21 -14.13
CA SER A 248 -11.55 3.18 -14.44
C SER A 248 -11.22 3.92 -15.74
N PRO A 249 -12.22 4.36 -16.52
CA PRO A 249 -11.97 5.16 -17.72
C PRO A 249 -11.16 6.43 -17.43
N GLU A 250 -11.33 7.01 -16.23
CA GLU A 250 -10.62 8.21 -15.79
C GLU A 250 -9.11 7.98 -15.64
N ALA A 251 -8.69 6.79 -15.24
CA ALA A 251 -7.27 6.44 -15.11
C ALA A 251 -6.53 6.47 -16.47
N PHE A 252 -7.26 6.24 -17.56
CA PHE A 252 -6.77 6.31 -18.95
C PHE A 252 -7.09 7.64 -19.63
N GLY A 253 -7.77 8.55 -18.94
CA GLY A 253 -8.26 9.81 -19.51
C GLY A 253 -9.58 9.66 -20.26
N VAL A 254 -10.51 10.58 -19.96
CA VAL A 254 -11.84 10.60 -20.58
C VAL A 254 -11.72 10.78 -22.11
N GLY A 255 -12.35 9.88 -22.87
CA GLY A 255 -12.32 9.90 -24.33
C GLY A 255 -11.22 9.02 -24.95
N THR A 256 -10.47 8.26 -24.13
CA THR A 256 -9.57 7.22 -24.63
C THR A 256 -10.36 6.16 -25.41
N THR A 257 -9.80 5.72 -26.53
CA THR A 257 -10.37 4.67 -27.36
C THR A 257 -9.37 3.55 -27.59
N LEU A 258 -9.89 2.34 -27.80
CA LEU A 258 -9.12 1.14 -28.11
C LEU A 258 -9.61 0.54 -29.41
N LYS A 259 -8.68 0.03 -30.23
CA LYS A 259 -8.98 -0.59 -31.51
C LYS A 259 -8.21 -1.89 -31.65
N LYS A 260 -8.90 -2.98 -32.01
CA LYS A 260 -8.27 -4.21 -32.47
C LYS A 260 -7.67 -4.02 -33.87
N ILE A 261 -6.38 -4.21 -34.03
CA ILE A 261 -5.69 -4.18 -35.33
C ILE A 261 -5.65 -5.58 -35.96
N ASN A 262 -5.30 -6.58 -35.15
CA ASN A 262 -5.35 -8.00 -35.47
C ASN A 262 -5.48 -8.81 -34.18
N ASP A 263 -5.41 -10.16 -34.24
CA ASP A 263 -5.62 -11.02 -33.06
C ASP A 263 -4.60 -10.81 -31.93
N TYR A 264 -3.45 -10.21 -32.21
CA TYR A 264 -2.37 -9.99 -31.23
C TYR A 264 -1.86 -8.54 -31.21
N THR A 265 -2.62 -7.61 -31.78
CA THR A 265 -2.22 -6.18 -31.78
C THR A 265 -3.43 -5.30 -31.52
N VAL A 266 -3.29 -4.40 -30.57
CA VAL A 266 -4.28 -3.38 -30.23
C VAL A 266 -3.65 -1.99 -30.30
N GLU A 267 -4.45 -0.98 -30.67
CA GLU A 267 -4.05 0.42 -30.73
C GLU A 267 -4.93 1.26 -29.80
N TRP A 268 -4.30 1.89 -28.83
CA TRP A 268 -4.90 2.90 -27.96
C TRP A 268 -4.77 4.27 -28.58
N THR A 269 -5.79 5.11 -28.39
CA THR A 269 -5.71 6.55 -28.70
C THR A 269 -6.15 7.31 -27.46
N PHE A 270 -5.25 8.12 -26.92
CA PHE A 270 -5.43 8.91 -25.71
C PHE A 270 -5.66 10.38 -26.05
N LYS A 271 -6.46 11.06 -25.22
CA LYS A 271 -6.69 12.49 -25.34
C LYS A 271 -5.48 13.30 -24.83
N GLU A 272 -4.85 12.82 -23.75
CA GLU A 272 -3.68 13.44 -23.13
C GLU A 272 -2.44 12.57 -23.38
N ALA A 273 -1.27 13.18 -23.53
CA ALA A 273 -0.03 12.48 -23.76
C ALA A 273 0.71 12.17 -22.45
N PHE A 274 0.39 11.05 -21.84
CA PHE A 274 1.05 10.56 -20.62
C PHE A 274 1.71 9.18 -20.82
N PRO A 275 2.70 9.02 -21.74
CA PRO A 275 3.13 7.70 -22.20
C PRO A 275 3.56 6.77 -21.07
N LYS A 276 4.47 7.19 -20.18
CA LYS A 276 4.92 6.35 -19.06
C LYS A 276 3.80 6.07 -18.08
N GLN A 277 2.96 7.08 -17.78
CA GLN A 277 1.87 6.95 -16.83
C GLN A 277 0.88 5.87 -17.27
N TYR A 278 0.46 5.86 -18.52
CA TYR A 278 -0.47 4.86 -19.03
C TYR A 278 0.10 3.45 -18.98
N LEU A 279 1.39 3.26 -19.28
CA LEU A 279 2.02 1.95 -19.16
C LEU A 279 2.04 1.45 -17.70
N TYR A 280 2.27 2.32 -16.72
CA TYR A 280 2.15 1.96 -15.31
C TYR A 280 0.70 1.66 -14.92
N THR A 281 -0.27 2.44 -15.44
CA THR A 281 -1.70 2.20 -15.21
C THR A 281 -2.16 0.86 -15.78
N MET A 282 -1.50 0.32 -16.82
CA MET A 282 -1.81 -0.99 -17.42
C MET A 282 -1.27 -2.19 -16.62
N ALA A 283 -0.61 -1.96 -15.48
CA ALA A 283 -0.16 -3.02 -14.56
C ALA A 283 -1.23 -3.34 -13.50
N TYR A 284 -0.93 -4.36 -12.68
CA TYR A 284 -1.76 -4.71 -11.51
C TYR A 284 -1.90 -3.52 -10.55
N PRO A 285 -3.09 -3.28 -9.99
CA PRO A 285 -4.34 -4.05 -10.17
C PRO A 285 -5.27 -3.55 -11.28
N ASN A 286 -4.84 -2.60 -12.12
CA ASN A 286 -5.77 -1.82 -12.93
C ASN A 286 -6.19 -2.51 -14.24
N PHE A 287 -5.27 -3.02 -15.06
CA PHE A 287 -5.63 -3.58 -16.36
C PHE A 287 -5.22 -5.04 -16.53
N CYS A 288 -5.97 -5.93 -15.94
CA CYS A 288 -5.75 -7.38 -15.93
C CYS A 288 -7.01 -8.06 -16.51
N PRO A 289 -7.05 -8.33 -17.83
CA PRO A 289 -8.26 -8.81 -18.49
C PRO A 289 -8.68 -10.20 -17.99
N GLY A 290 -9.99 -10.40 -17.88
CA GLY A 290 -10.61 -11.69 -17.61
C GLY A 290 -10.86 -12.52 -18.90
N PRO A 291 -11.22 -13.83 -18.78
CA PRO A 291 -11.45 -14.73 -19.90
C PRO A 291 -12.75 -14.36 -20.66
N SER A 292 -12.63 -13.63 -21.76
CA SER A 292 -13.77 -13.14 -22.53
C SER A 292 -14.70 -14.27 -23.01
N HIS A 293 -14.14 -15.44 -23.34
CA HIS A 293 -14.91 -16.61 -23.80
C HIS A 293 -15.86 -17.17 -22.73
N ILE A 294 -15.60 -16.91 -21.45
CA ILE A 294 -16.47 -17.27 -20.30
C ILE A 294 -17.36 -16.09 -19.88
N LEU A 295 -16.79 -14.87 -19.81
CA LEU A 295 -17.46 -13.69 -19.29
C LEU A 295 -18.48 -13.10 -20.29
N LYS A 296 -18.09 -12.96 -21.55
CA LYS A 296 -18.92 -12.34 -22.59
C LYS A 296 -20.30 -13.01 -22.77
N PRO A 297 -20.44 -14.34 -22.73
CA PRO A 297 -21.76 -15.00 -22.78
C PRO A 297 -22.68 -14.66 -21.60
N GLN A 298 -22.15 -14.14 -20.50
CA GLN A 298 -22.93 -13.74 -19.32
C GLN A 298 -23.27 -12.23 -19.33
N HIS A 299 -22.56 -11.43 -20.11
CA HIS A 299 -22.75 -9.98 -20.15
C HIS A 299 -24.10 -9.59 -20.79
N PRO A 300 -24.85 -8.60 -20.23
CA PRO A 300 -26.18 -8.20 -20.72
C PRO A 300 -26.25 -7.81 -22.19
N LYS A 301 -25.16 -7.28 -22.75
CA LYS A 301 -25.05 -6.92 -24.17
C LYS A 301 -25.16 -8.16 -25.10
N TYR A 302 -24.82 -9.35 -24.60
CA TYR A 302 -24.75 -10.61 -25.39
C TYR A 302 -25.70 -11.69 -24.88
N SER A 303 -26.40 -11.45 -23.77
CA SER A 303 -27.30 -12.39 -23.11
C SER A 303 -28.61 -11.72 -22.66
N LYS A 304 -29.45 -12.47 -21.96
CA LYS A 304 -30.64 -11.94 -21.28
C LYS A 304 -30.41 -11.62 -19.79
N ASN A 305 -29.18 -11.74 -19.31
CA ASN A 305 -28.85 -11.45 -17.94
C ASN A 305 -29.00 -9.96 -17.63
N THR A 306 -29.28 -9.63 -16.38
CA THR A 306 -29.12 -8.27 -15.86
C THR A 306 -27.65 -8.02 -15.51
N TYR A 307 -27.25 -6.77 -15.30
CA TYR A 307 -25.91 -6.43 -14.83
C TYR A 307 -25.61 -7.04 -13.46
N ASP A 308 -26.59 -7.14 -12.58
CA ASP A 308 -26.43 -7.82 -11.29
C ASP A 308 -26.21 -9.34 -11.47
N GLN A 309 -26.90 -9.99 -12.40
CA GLN A 309 -26.66 -11.39 -12.75
C GLN A 309 -25.28 -11.60 -13.38
N PHE A 310 -24.82 -10.67 -14.23
CA PHE A 310 -23.48 -10.70 -14.81
C PHE A 310 -22.42 -10.55 -13.71
N LYS A 311 -22.56 -9.57 -12.83
CA LYS A 311 -21.65 -9.37 -11.69
C LYS A 311 -21.50 -10.65 -10.88
N ASN A 312 -22.61 -11.33 -10.58
CA ASN A 312 -22.65 -12.49 -9.69
C ASN A 312 -22.60 -13.84 -10.42
N ALA A 313 -22.25 -13.87 -11.71
CA ALA A 313 -22.25 -15.08 -12.51
C ALA A 313 -21.20 -16.13 -12.06
N PHE A 314 -20.13 -15.70 -11.41
CA PHE A 314 -19.00 -16.55 -11.03
C PHE A 314 -18.71 -16.42 -9.53
N PRO A 315 -19.56 -17.01 -8.65
CA PRO A 315 -19.36 -16.97 -7.19
C PRO A 315 -18.10 -17.75 -6.80
N PRO A 316 -17.63 -17.63 -5.54
CA PRO A 316 -16.42 -18.31 -5.10
C PRO A 316 -16.42 -19.82 -5.27
N GLU A 317 -17.59 -20.45 -5.34
CA GLU A 317 -17.79 -21.88 -5.58
C GLU A 317 -17.61 -22.29 -7.04
N TYR A 318 -17.51 -21.33 -7.99
CA TYR A 318 -17.24 -21.62 -9.39
C TYR A 318 -15.76 -21.96 -9.57
N MET A 319 -15.45 -23.25 -9.47
CA MET A 319 -14.07 -23.72 -9.54
C MET A 319 -13.56 -23.83 -10.98
N ASN A 320 -12.24 -23.92 -11.12
CA ASN A 320 -11.57 -23.98 -12.40
C ASN A 320 -11.91 -22.79 -13.33
N MET A 321 -12.13 -21.60 -12.75
CA MET A 321 -12.26 -20.36 -13.52
C MET A 321 -11.00 -20.19 -14.38
N PRO A 322 -11.11 -20.01 -15.72
CA PRO A 322 -9.94 -19.83 -16.56
C PRO A 322 -9.15 -18.58 -16.19
N VAL A 323 -7.83 -18.71 -16.12
CA VAL A 323 -6.91 -17.66 -15.70
C VAL A 323 -5.67 -17.61 -16.58
N MET A 324 -5.00 -16.45 -16.62
CA MET A 324 -3.68 -16.29 -17.25
C MET A 324 -2.54 -16.46 -16.22
N GLY A 325 -2.83 -16.41 -14.93
CA GLY A 325 -1.88 -16.58 -13.83
C GLY A 325 -1.38 -18.00 -13.64
N GLY A 326 -0.42 -18.17 -12.73
CA GLY A 326 0.28 -19.44 -12.52
C GLY A 326 -0.54 -20.54 -11.88
N TRP A 327 -1.70 -20.23 -11.28
CA TRP A 327 -2.55 -21.19 -10.55
C TRP A 327 -4.03 -20.95 -10.78
N VAL A 328 -4.81 -22.03 -10.75
CA VAL A 328 -6.25 -22.07 -10.99
C VAL A 328 -6.98 -22.46 -9.71
N PRO A 329 -8.07 -21.81 -9.30
CA PRO A 329 -8.84 -22.18 -8.12
C PRO A 329 -9.54 -23.51 -8.35
N VAL A 330 -9.29 -24.51 -7.49
CA VAL A 330 -9.83 -25.88 -7.61
C VAL A 330 -10.67 -26.31 -6.42
N GLU A 331 -10.56 -25.60 -5.28
CA GLU A 331 -11.33 -25.87 -4.06
C GLU A 331 -11.59 -24.54 -3.33
N TYR A 332 -12.82 -24.38 -2.88
CA TYR A 332 -13.20 -23.32 -1.97
C TYR A 332 -14.06 -23.87 -0.83
N ARG A 333 -13.64 -23.62 0.37
CA ARG A 333 -14.43 -23.88 1.57
C ARG A 333 -14.59 -22.56 2.33
N ALA A 334 -15.84 -22.10 2.45
CA ALA A 334 -16.15 -20.83 3.07
C ALA A 334 -15.51 -20.72 4.47
N ASP A 335 -14.89 -19.57 4.76
CA ASP A 335 -14.21 -19.25 6.02
C ASP A 335 -13.06 -20.20 6.43
N ASP A 336 -12.63 -21.11 5.57
CA ASP A 336 -11.55 -22.06 5.83
C ASP A 336 -10.39 -21.89 4.86
N ILE A 337 -10.57 -22.26 3.59
CA ILE A 337 -9.45 -22.33 2.63
C ILE A 337 -9.90 -22.13 1.18
N ILE A 338 -8.99 -21.53 0.40
CA ILE A 338 -9.01 -21.59 -1.06
C ILE A 338 -7.77 -22.36 -1.48
N VAL A 339 -7.92 -23.37 -2.36
CA VAL A 339 -6.83 -24.11 -2.94
C VAL A 339 -6.74 -23.80 -4.42
N MET A 340 -5.56 -23.40 -4.86
CA MET A 340 -5.25 -23.21 -6.26
C MET A 340 -4.20 -24.21 -6.71
N ARG A 341 -4.35 -24.71 -7.93
CA ARG A 341 -3.49 -25.73 -8.55
C ARG A 341 -2.75 -25.13 -9.73
N ARG A 342 -1.50 -25.54 -9.94
CA ARG A 342 -0.68 -25.03 -11.06
C ARG A 342 -1.42 -25.07 -12.39
N ASN A 343 -1.30 -23.98 -13.16
CA ASN A 343 -1.85 -23.83 -14.48
C ASN A 343 -0.98 -24.59 -15.49
N PRO A 344 -1.51 -25.62 -16.20
CA PRO A 344 -0.72 -26.38 -17.17
C PRO A 344 -0.43 -25.59 -18.46
N TYR A 345 -1.12 -24.48 -18.70
CA TYR A 345 -0.92 -23.59 -19.85
C TYR A 345 -0.17 -22.31 -19.48
N TYR A 346 0.42 -22.23 -18.26
CA TYR A 346 1.13 -21.03 -17.86
C TYR A 346 2.30 -20.73 -18.80
N TRP A 347 2.40 -19.52 -19.28
CA TRP A 347 3.16 -19.09 -20.43
C TRP A 347 4.56 -18.56 -20.12
N LYS A 348 4.97 -18.57 -18.83
CA LYS A 348 6.29 -18.11 -18.37
C LYS A 348 7.19 -19.29 -18.03
N VAL A 349 8.50 -19.10 -18.29
CA VAL A 349 9.54 -20.11 -18.06
C VAL A 349 10.76 -19.48 -17.39
N ASP A 350 11.67 -20.31 -16.88
CA ASP A 350 13.02 -19.89 -16.52
C ASP A 350 14.01 -20.02 -17.70
N GLU A 351 15.26 -19.58 -17.53
CA GLU A 351 16.29 -19.66 -18.58
C GLU A 351 16.67 -21.09 -19.00
N LYS A 352 16.34 -22.11 -18.21
CA LYS A 352 16.52 -23.52 -18.58
C LYS A 352 15.32 -24.10 -19.33
N GLY A 353 14.27 -23.30 -19.53
CA GLY A 353 13.03 -23.71 -20.19
C GLY A 353 12.09 -24.49 -19.29
N ASN A 354 12.26 -24.47 -17.98
CA ASN A 354 11.30 -25.06 -17.05
C ASN A 354 10.02 -24.20 -17.00
N GLN A 355 8.88 -24.80 -17.34
CA GLN A 355 7.58 -24.12 -17.25
C GLN A 355 7.24 -23.81 -15.79
N LEU A 356 7.04 -22.54 -15.49
CA LEU A 356 6.64 -22.08 -14.15
C LEU A 356 5.13 -22.35 -13.89
N PRO A 357 4.67 -22.25 -12.66
CA PRO A 357 5.42 -22.07 -11.41
C PRO A 357 6.16 -23.35 -10.99
N TYR A 358 7.14 -23.23 -10.08
CA TYR A 358 7.77 -24.41 -9.47
C TYR A 358 6.85 -25.12 -8.49
N LEU A 359 6.05 -24.35 -7.71
CA LEU A 359 5.13 -24.89 -6.72
C LEU A 359 3.87 -25.48 -7.36
N ASN A 360 3.41 -26.61 -6.83
CA ASN A 360 2.23 -27.28 -7.34
C ASN A 360 0.92 -26.65 -6.89
N GLU A 361 0.85 -26.14 -5.64
CA GLU A 361 -0.37 -25.56 -5.07
C GLU A 361 -0.09 -24.25 -4.34
N LEU A 362 -1.10 -23.36 -4.33
CA LEU A 362 -1.25 -22.28 -3.36
C LEU A 362 -2.44 -22.57 -2.48
N HIS A 363 -2.26 -22.47 -1.17
CA HIS A 363 -3.33 -22.57 -0.19
C HIS A 363 -3.52 -21.22 0.49
N TYR A 364 -4.70 -20.65 0.40
CA TYR A 364 -5.07 -19.45 1.13
C TYR A 364 -5.91 -19.84 2.33
N LYS A 365 -5.29 -19.91 3.51
CA LYS A 365 -5.97 -20.12 4.77
C LYS A 365 -6.66 -18.82 5.18
N LEU A 366 -7.98 -18.86 5.27
CA LEU A 366 -8.78 -17.71 5.63
C LEU A 366 -8.74 -17.46 7.15
N SER A 367 -8.37 -16.26 7.55
CA SER A 367 -8.22 -15.82 8.94
C SER A 367 -8.87 -14.45 9.12
N THR A 368 -8.42 -13.67 10.09
CA THR A 368 -8.72 -12.24 10.21
C THR A 368 -7.48 -11.41 9.86
N TRP A 369 -7.66 -10.16 9.50
CA TRP A 369 -6.54 -9.24 9.26
C TRP A 369 -5.67 -9.03 10.51
N ALA A 370 -6.27 -9.16 11.71
CA ALA A 370 -5.58 -9.02 12.98
C ALA A 370 -4.74 -10.25 13.36
N ASP A 371 -5.21 -11.48 13.01
CA ASP A 371 -4.58 -12.72 13.47
C ASP A 371 -3.64 -13.36 12.46
N ARG A 372 -3.65 -12.91 11.19
CA ARG A 372 -2.92 -13.55 10.09
C ARG A 372 -1.41 -13.66 10.35
N ASP A 373 -0.81 -12.61 10.89
CA ASP A 373 0.63 -12.55 11.15
C ASP A 373 1.05 -13.47 12.31
N VAL A 374 0.26 -13.49 13.39
CA VAL A 374 0.50 -14.38 14.54
C VAL A 374 0.43 -15.85 14.12
N GLN A 375 -0.58 -16.21 13.32
CA GLN A 375 -0.73 -17.57 12.80
C GLN A 375 0.40 -17.95 11.85
N ALA A 376 0.83 -17.06 10.96
CA ALA A 376 1.92 -17.30 10.03
C ALA A 376 3.26 -17.48 10.76
N VAL A 377 3.58 -16.63 11.74
CA VAL A 377 4.80 -16.76 12.56
C VAL A 377 4.79 -18.06 13.37
N ALA A 378 3.62 -18.52 13.80
CA ALA A 378 3.47 -19.81 14.50
C ALA A 378 3.61 -21.04 13.58
N GLY A 379 3.57 -20.86 12.25
CA GLY A 379 3.71 -21.93 11.27
C GLY A 379 2.41 -22.53 10.77
N SER A 380 1.26 -21.89 11.05
CA SER A 380 -0.04 -22.29 10.49
C SER A 380 -0.11 -22.04 8.97
N GLY A 381 0.79 -21.20 8.43
CA GLY A 381 1.02 -20.95 7.03
C GLY A 381 2.52 -20.78 6.76
N ASP A 382 2.85 -20.43 5.53
CA ASP A 382 4.23 -20.26 5.06
C ASP A 382 4.56 -18.81 4.75
N ILE A 383 3.58 -17.99 4.41
CA ILE A 383 3.75 -16.59 4.04
C ILE A 383 2.63 -15.74 4.65
N SER A 384 2.95 -14.54 5.07
CA SER A 384 2.03 -13.45 5.36
C SER A 384 2.78 -12.13 5.53
N ASN A 385 2.05 -11.03 5.68
CA ASN A 385 2.59 -9.70 5.92
C ASN A 385 2.48 -9.32 7.39
N LEU A 386 3.57 -8.90 8.00
CA LEU A 386 3.61 -8.30 9.33
C LEU A 386 3.61 -6.77 9.16
N GLU A 387 2.44 -6.18 9.28
CA GLU A 387 2.22 -4.74 9.09
C GLU A 387 1.81 -4.02 10.38
N GLN A 388 1.41 -4.77 11.40
CA GLN A 388 0.95 -4.22 12.68
C GLN A 388 2.12 -4.09 13.65
N PRO A 389 2.58 -2.86 13.98
CA PRO A 389 3.79 -2.66 14.78
C PRO A 389 3.68 -3.21 16.20
N GLU A 390 2.49 -3.29 16.77
CA GLU A 390 2.22 -3.91 18.06
C GLU A 390 2.63 -5.39 18.12
N ASN A 391 2.66 -6.09 16.98
CA ASN A 391 3.06 -7.49 16.88
C ASN A 391 4.57 -7.69 16.61
N PHE A 392 5.33 -6.63 16.32
CA PHE A 392 6.74 -6.73 15.90
C PHE A 392 7.63 -7.41 16.95
N VAL A 393 7.57 -7.00 18.21
CA VAL A 393 8.43 -7.53 19.27
C VAL A 393 8.15 -9.01 19.52
N ALA A 394 6.87 -9.39 19.57
CA ALA A 394 6.47 -10.78 19.78
C ALA A 394 6.88 -11.67 18.60
N SER A 395 6.67 -11.19 17.37
CA SER A 395 7.03 -11.90 16.14
C SER A 395 8.54 -12.06 15.98
N LEU A 396 9.33 -11.02 16.28
CA LEU A 396 10.79 -11.10 16.29
C LEU A 396 11.31 -12.12 17.30
N LYS A 397 10.77 -12.09 18.54
CA LYS A 397 11.12 -13.07 19.58
C LYS A 397 10.80 -14.50 19.15
N ARG A 398 9.63 -14.71 18.54
CA ARG A 398 9.22 -16.02 18.06
C ARG A 398 10.08 -16.49 16.89
N ALA A 399 10.35 -15.64 15.91
CA ALA A 399 11.16 -15.97 14.73
C ALA A 399 12.64 -16.22 15.06
N ALA A 400 13.15 -15.66 16.17
CA ALA A 400 14.52 -15.89 16.66
C ALA A 400 14.70 -17.27 17.31
N ASP A 401 13.63 -17.97 17.66
CA ASP A 401 13.70 -19.35 18.14
C ASP A 401 14.26 -20.26 17.03
N LYS A 402 15.23 -21.11 17.37
CA LYS A 402 15.86 -22.04 16.42
C LYS A 402 14.86 -23.02 15.80
N THR A 403 13.79 -23.34 16.51
CA THR A 403 12.72 -24.25 16.08
C THR A 403 11.63 -23.55 15.29
N ALA A 404 11.64 -22.20 15.21
CA ALA A 404 10.61 -21.46 14.48
C ALA A 404 10.67 -21.79 12.99
N PRO A 405 9.53 -22.11 12.35
CA PRO A 405 9.49 -22.42 10.94
C PRO A 405 9.66 -21.17 10.06
N ALA A 406 9.22 -20.00 10.54
CA ALA A 406 9.27 -18.74 9.81
C ALA A 406 10.52 -17.91 10.15
N ARG A 407 10.91 -17.06 9.18
CA ARG A 407 11.80 -15.91 9.36
C ARG A 407 11.04 -14.64 9.01
N LEU A 408 11.52 -13.51 9.53
CA LEU A 408 10.99 -12.18 9.19
C LEU A 408 12.01 -11.50 8.25
N ALA A 409 11.55 -11.07 7.10
CA ALA A 409 12.32 -10.25 6.17
C ALA A 409 11.69 -8.86 6.14
N PHE A 410 12.26 -7.92 6.91
CA PHE A 410 11.78 -6.54 6.91
C PHE A 410 12.12 -5.86 5.59
N GLY A 411 11.16 -5.08 5.09
CA GLY A 411 11.35 -4.17 3.99
C GLY A 411 11.87 -2.80 4.43
N PRO A 412 11.91 -1.83 3.50
CA PRO A 412 12.16 -0.43 3.84
C PRO A 412 10.96 0.17 4.58
N ARG A 413 11.13 1.40 5.12
CA ARG A 413 10.07 2.15 5.81
C ARG A 413 9.09 2.73 4.79
N LEU A 414 8.03 2.00 4.51
CA LEU A 414 7.00 2.40 3.56
C LEU A 414 5.61 2.58 4.18
N ILE A 415 5.42 2.10 5.41
CA ILE A 415 4.15 2.24 6.12
C ILE A 415 4.16 3.56 6.88
N GLY A 416 3.65 4.60 6.22
CA GLY A 416 3.49 5.93 6.79
C GLY A 416 2.03 6.25 7.11
N TYR A 417 1.79 7.03 8.17
CA TYR A 417 0.45 7.47 8.57
C TYR A 417 0.35 8.98 8.61
N ASN A 418 -0.76 9.49 8.09
CA ASN A 418 -1.13 10.90 8.05
C ASN A 418 -2.41 11.17 8.83
N LEU A 419 -2.47 12.38 9.41
CA LEU A 419 -3.71 13.07 9.64
C LEU A 419 -3.98 13.95 8.41
N ARG A 420 -5.07 13.70 7.71
CA ARG A 420 -5.53 14.46 6.54
C ARG A 420 -6.67 15.37 6.95
N MET A 421 -6.60 16.62 6.54
CA MET A 421 -7.61 17.64 6.80
C MET A 421 -8.48 17.82 5.57
N ASN A 422 -9.79 17.94 5.72
CA ASN A 422 -10.67 18.23 4.59
C ASN A 422 -10.49 19.69 4.15
N PHE A 423 -10.01 19.93 2.94
CA PHE A 423 -9.74 21.27 2.39
C PHE A 423 -10.84 21.82 1.49
N SER A 424 -11.83 21.00 1.14
CA SER A 424 -12.88 21.37 0.20
C SER A 424 -13.86 22.37 0.82
N ALA A 425 -13.78 23.65 0.45
CA ALA A 425 -14.73 24.68 0.87
C ALA A 425 -15.94 24.82 -0.08
N ASN A 426 -15.93 24.15 -1.22
CA ASN A 426 -16.94 24.24 -2.28
C ASN A 426 -18.09 23.23 -2.16
N GLY A 427 -18.34 22.68 -0.97
CA GLY A 427 -19.53 21.89 -0.66
C GLY A 427 -19.44 20.38 -0.90
N TRP A 428 -18.26 19.79 -1.04
CA TRP A 428 -18.11 18.34 -1.03
C TRP A 428 -18.68 17.73 0.25
N GLY A 429 -19.67 16.82 0.11
CA GLY A 429 -20.33 16.16 1.24
C GLY A 429 -21.36 17.02 1.98
N ASP A 430 -21.80 18.15 1.41
CA ASP A 430 -22.84 19.03 1.96
C ASP A 430 -22.54 19.43 3.44
N PRO A 431 -21.41 20.11 3.72
CA PRO A 431 -21.01 20.45 5.09
C PRO A 431 -22.03 21.37 5.75
N ASP A 432 -22.28 21.14 7.05
CA ASP A 432 -22.96 22.10 7.90
C ASP A 432 -22.07 23.33 8.20
N ALA A 433 -22.61 24.35 8.88
CA ALA A 433 -21.88 25.57 9.16
C ALA A 433 -20.61 25.34 9.98
N ARG A 434 -20.63 24.40 10.94
CA ARG A 434 -19.48 24.00 11.74
C ARG A 434 -18.39 23.36 10.86
N SER A 435 -18.76 22.36 10.07
CA SER A 435 -17.83 21.68 9.17
C SER A 435 -17.23 22.62 8.14
N GLN A 436 -18.03 23.56 7.62
CA GLN A 436 -17.55 24.60 6.71
C GLN A 436 -16.51 25.51 7.38
N ALA A 437 -16.75 25.95 8.61
CA ALA A 437 -15.82 26.78 9.36
C ALA A 437 -14.49 26.03 9.65
N ILE A 438 -14.55 24.73 9.94
CA ILE A 438 -13.35 23.91 10.13
C ILE A 438 -12.57 23.77 8.82
N ARG A 439 -13.24 23.58 7.67
CA ARG A 439 -12.56 23.52 6.36
C ARG A 439 -11.83 24.83 6.05
N GLU A 440 -12.40 25.97 6.37
CA GLU A 440 -11.72 27.26 6.22
C GLU A 440 -10.48 27.35 7.16
N LEU A 441 -10.57 26.84 8.38
CA LEU A 441 -9.40 26.73 9.28
C LEU A 441 -8.36 25.77 8.73
N ASN A 442 -8.76 24.60 8.22
CA ASN A 442 -7.84 23.64 7.60
C ASN A 442 -7.07 24.25 6.41
N ARG A 443 -7.68 25.19 5.68
CA ARG A 443 -7.03 25.93 4.58
C ARG A 443 -6.04 27.00 5.08
N ASN A 444 -6.12 27.41 6.34
CA ASN A 444 -5.19 28.36 6.91
C ASN A 444 -3.83 27.69 7.20
N GLU A 445 -2.75 28.24 6.66
CA GLU A 445 -1.40 27.68 6.79
C GLU A 445 -0.91 27.68 8.25
N ASP A 446 -1.14 28.78 9.01
CA ASP A 446 -0.75 28.89 10.42
C ASP A 446 -1.51 27.87 11.29
N PHE A 447 -2.77 27.58 10.96
CA PHE A 447 -3.54 26.53 11.64
C PHE A 447 -2.95 25.14 11.38
N ARG A 448 -2.63 24.80 10.12
CA ARG A 448 -2.00 23.52 9.79
C ARG A 448 -0.63 23.38 10.48
N LYS A 449 0.17 24.46 10.50
CA LYS A 449 1.45 24.49 11.24
C LYS A 449 1.24 24.32 12.74
N ALA A 450 0.23 24.96 13.34
CA ALA A 450 -0.10 24.78 14.76
C ALA A 450 -0.41 23.31 15.07
N VAL A 451 -1.27 22.67 14.29
CA VAL A 451 -1.62 21.26 14.48
C VAL A 451 -0.39 20.36 14.34
N THR A 452 0.42 20.56 13.30
CA THR A 452 1.61 19.72 13.06
C THR A 452 2.67 19.89 14.16
N MET A 453 2.86 21.10 14.67
CA MET A 453 3.83 21.41 15.73
C MET A 453 3.36 20.96 17.12
N ALA A 454 2.07 20.76 17.34
CA ALA A 454 1.54 20.26 18.60
C ALA A 454 1.66 18.74 18.74
N LEU A 455 2.06 18.01 17.69
CA LEU A 455 2.17 16.56 17.67
C LEU A 455 3.59 16.10 18.02
N ASP A 456 3.78 15.51 19.19
CA ASP A 456 4.97 14.73 19.54
C ASP A 456 4.92 13.38 18.81
N ARG A 457 5.42 13.39 17.58
CA ARG A 457 5.42 12.21 16.69
C ARG A 457 6.22 11.05 17.23
N LYS A 458 7.28 11.36 18.02
CA LYS A 458 8.06 10.32 18.67
C LYS A 458 7.22 9.59 19.72
N ALA A 459 6.52 10.33 20.58
CA ALA A 459 5.61 9.74 21.56
C ALA A 459 4.49 8.94 20.91
N ILE A 460 3.94 9.41 19.78
CA ILE A 460 2.95 8.68 18.97
C ILE A 460 3.54 7.34 18.46
N GLY A 461 4.72 7.36 17.87
CA GLY A 461 5.39 6.14 17.40
C GLY A 461 5.70 5.17 18.54
N ASP A 462 6.22 5.67 19.67
CA ASP A 462 6.54 4.87 20.86
C ASP A 462 5.29 4.26 21.53
N SER A 463 4.10 4.82 21.30
CA SER A 463 2.84 4.26 21.81
C SER A 463 2.39 3.03 21.03
N LEU A 464 2.76 2.93 19.76
CA LEU A 464 2.46 1.76 18.93
C LEU A 464 3.40 0.59 19.25
N VAL A 465 4.69 0.86 19.28
CA VAL A 465 5.74 -0.14 19.57
C VAL A 465 6.99 0.52 20.12
N LYS A 466 7.51 -0.03 21.22
CA LYS A 466 8.78 0.44 21.78
C LYS A 466 9.96 -0.18 21.03
N GLY A 467 10.95 0.66 20.72
CA GLY A 467 12.16 0.23 20.04
C GLY A 467 12.48 1.07 18.79
N PRO A 468 13.40 0.65 17.95
CA PRO A 468 13.87 1.43 16.81
C PRO A 468 12.99 1.26 15.55
N PHE A 469 11.74 0.82 15.70
CA PHE A 469 10.90 0.46 14.57
C PHE A 469 10.28 1.67 13.89
N THR A 470 9.72 2.59 14.71
CA THR A 470 9.04 3.78 14.22
C THR A 470 9.99 4.94 13.98
N ALA A 471 9.73 5.73 12.97
CA ALA A 471 10.40 7.00 12.69
C ALA A 471 9.38 8.12 12.58
N ILE A 472 9.85 9.35 12.72
CA ILE A 472 9.04 10.54 12.46
C ILE A 472 8.76 10.61 10.97
N TYR A 473 7.49 10.71 10.62
CA TYR A 473 7.02 10.93 9.26
C TYR A 473 6.51 12.37 9.11
N PRO A 474 7.19 13.21 8.32
CA PRO A 474 6.79 14.63 8.16
C PRO A 474 5.56 14.83 7.26
N GLY A 475 5.17 13.84 6.49
CA GLY A 475 4.23 13.91 5.37
C GLY A 475 4.95 13.77 4.01
N GLY A 476 4.22 13.83 2.92
CA GLY A 476 4.75 13.64 1.58
C GLY A 476 5.08 12.17 1.27
N LEU A 477 6.26 11.91 0.70
CA LEU A 477 6.70 10.55 0.39
C LEU A 477 7.30 9.84 1.61
N SER A 478 7.11 8.53 1.73
CA SER A 478 7.76 7.71 2.77
C SER A 478 9.26 7.56 2.50
N SER A 479 10.05 7.47 3.58
CA SER A 479 11.52 7.44 3.47
C SER A 479 12.07 6.18 2.79
N GLY A 480 11.26 5.13 2.66
CA GLY A 480 11.65 3.88 1.98
C GLY A 480 11.43 3.88 0.46
N THR A 481 10.77 4.90 -0.13
CA THR A 481 10.58 4.96 -1.59
C THR A 481 11.83 5.47 -2.28
N SER A 482 12.10 4.98 -3.51
CA SER A 482 13.26 5.39 -4.33
C SER A 482 13.20 6.85 -4.78
N PHE A 483 12.05 7.51 -4.72
CA PHE A 483 11.87 8.94 -5.01
C PHE A 483 12.09 9.85 -3.80
N TYR A 484 12.27 9.31 -2.60
CA TYR A 484 12.46 10.11 -1.40
C TYR A 484 13.80 10.84 -1.38
N ASP A 485 13.77 12.13 -1.09
CA ASP A 485 14.95 12.96 -0.83
C ASP A 485 14.78 13.72 0.48
N ARG A 486 15.49 13.30 1.52
CA ARG A 486 15.45 13.91 2.85
C ARG A 486 15.75 15.42 2.84
N ASN A 487 16.59 15.89 1.93
CA ASN A 487 16.98 17.30 1.86
C ASN A 487 15.88 18.19 1.25
N SER A 488 14.92 17.59 0.57
CA SER A 488 13.76 18.28 0.00
C SER A 488 12.58 18.33 0.95
N VAL A 489 12.66 17.69 2.13
CA VAL A 489 11.56 17.61 3.09
C VAL A 489 11.70 18.71 4.15
N VAL A 490 10.63 19.46 4.37
CA VAL A 490 10.49 20.47 5.43
C VAL A 490 9.80 19.84 6.63
N TYR A 491 10.45 19.88 7.78
CA TYR A 491 9.92 19.32 9.02
C TYR A 491 9.71 20.40 10.06
N TYR A 492 8.51 20.47 10.61
CA TYR A 492 8.15 21.32 11.76
C TYR A 492 8.30 20.53 13.06
N PRO A 493 9.31 20.85 13.91
CA PRO A 493 9.53 20.15 15.17
C PRO A 493 8.35 20.30 16.15
N PHE A 494 8.25 19.37 17.11
CA PHE A 494 7.30 19.49 18.21
C PHE A 494 7.60 20.75 19.05
N ASP A 495 6.64 21.67 19.07
CA ASP A 495 6.68 22.92 19.84
C ASP A 495 5.26 23.35 20.21
N LEU A 496 4.77 22.83 21.33
CA LEU A 496 3.41 23.13 21.80
C LEU A 496 3.21 24.63 22.10
N LYS A 497 4.26 25.33 22.55
CA LYS A 497 4.18 26.76 22.84
C LYS A 497 4.04 27.58 21.55
N GLY A 498 4.87 27.29 20.55
CA GLY A 498 4.78 27.89 19.23
C GLY A 498 3.44 27.60 18.57
N ALA A 499 2.95 26.34 18.69
CA ALA A 499 1.65 25.92 18.18
C ALA A 499 0.49 26.76 18.79
N LYS A 500 0.48 26.96 20.09
CA LYS A 500 -0.53 27.83 20.76
C LYS A 500 -0.46 29.27 20.26
N ALA A 501 0.73 29.82 20.08
CA ALA A 501 0.90 31.18 19.55
C ALA A 501 0.36 31.29 18.10
N LEU A 502 0.51 30.26 17.28
CA LEU A 502 -0.09 30.21 15.93
C LEU A 502 -1.62 30.17 16.01
N LEU A 503 -2.22 29.38 16.92
CA LEU A 503 -3.68 29.40 17.12
C LEU A 503 -4.19 30.79 17.50
N GLU A 504 -3.51 31.48 18.43
CA GLU A 504 -3.87 32.84 18.78
C GLU A 504 -3.79 33.83 17.61
N LYS A 505 -2.78 33.65 16.74
CA LYS A 505 -2.60 34.46 15.51
C LYS A 505 -3.77 34.29 14.54
N VAL A 506 -4.33 33.07 14.42
CA VAL A 506 -5.53 32.82 13.59
C VAL A 506 -6.85 33.14 14.32
N GLY A 507 -6.79 33.70 15.51
CA GLY A 507 -7.96 34.16 16.25
C GLY A 507 -8.65 33.13 17.15
N LEU A 508 -8.03 31.97 17.34
CA LEU A 508 -8.54 30.88 18.19
C LEU A 508 -7.98 31.04 19.61
N LYS A 509 -8.86 31.25 20.58
CA LYS A 509 -8.51 31.44 22.00
C LYS A 509 -9.55 30.76 22.87
N ASP A 510 -9.13 30.27 24.03
CA ASP A 510 -10.03 29.89 25.11
C ASP A 510 -10.62 31.15 25.72
N THR A 511 -11.90 31.44 25.50
CA THR A 511 -12.57 32.66 25.91
C THR A 511 -13.47 32.46 27.12
N ASP A 512 -13.77 31.22 27.49
CA ASP A 512 -14.63 30.87 28.63
C ASP A 512 -13.89 30.12 29.76
N GLY A 513 -12.63 29.76 29.54
CA GLY A 513 -11.74 29.16 30.54
C GLY A 513 -11.95 27.66 30.75
N ASP A 514 -12.57 26.96 29.80
CA ASP A 514 -12.81 25.51 29.90
C ASP A 514 -11.63 24.67 29.41
N GLY A 515 -10.58 25.30 28.88
CA GLY A 515 -9.37 24.65 28.37
C GLY A 515 -9.36 24.40 26.87
N PHE A 516 -10.45 24.68 26.17
CA PHE A 516 -10.55 24.55 24.72
C PHE A 516 -10.65 25.92 24.03
N VAL A 517 -10.08 26.00 22.82
CA VAL A 517 -10.20 27.25 22.05
C VAL A 517 -11.58 27.33 21.42
N ASN A 518 -12.08 28.55 21.32
CA ASN A 518 -13.39 28.86 20.74
C ASN A 518 -13.24 29.37 19.31
N PHE A 519 -14.27 29.13 18.49
CA PHE A 519 -14.42 29.83 17.22
C PHE A 519 -14.50 31.37 17.46
N PRO A 520 -14.00 32.20 16.52
CA PRO A 520 -14.18 33.62 16.57
C PRO A 520 -15.64 34.03 16.76
N ALA A 521 -15.92 35.11 17.43
CA ALA A 521 -17.28 35.52 17.87
C ALA A 521 -18.33 35.59 16.74
N GLY A 522 -17.95 35.83 15.51
CA GLY A 522 -18.83 35.82 14.34
C GLY A 522 -19.06 34.45 13.69
N THR A 523 -18.38 33.40 14.18
CA THR A 523 -18.42 32.05 13.62
C THR A 523 -18.92 31.09 14.71
N GLU A 524 -19.91 30.27 14.41
CA GLU A 524 -20.49 29.27 15.34
C GLU A 524 -20.86 29.84 16.75
N GLY A 525 -21.07 31.13 16.86
CA GLY A 525 -21.45 31.78 18.11
C GLY A 525 -20.39 31.70 19.21
N GLY A 526 -19.11 31.56 18.89
CA GLY A 526 -18.02 31.43 19.85
C GLY A 526 -17.99 30.14 20.64
N LYS A 527 -18.59 29.04 20.09
CA LYS A 527 -18.51 27.70 20.68
C LYS A 527 -17.09 27.13 20.59
N ASN A 528 -16.81 26.13 21.40
CA ASN A 528 -15.55 25.36 21.31
C ASN A 528 -15.29 24.85 19.92
N LEU A 529 -14.03 24.88 19.48
CA LEU A 529 -13.58 24.26 18.26
C LEU A 529 -13.62 22.74 18.44
N GLU A 530 -14.68 22.11 17.94
CA GLU A 530 -14.86 20.67 17.93
C GLU A 530 -14.61 20.12 16.54
N VAL A 531 -13.63 19.23 16.41
CA VAL A 531 -13.20 18.60 15.14
C VAL A 531 -13.57 17.12 15.16
N VAL A 532 -14.23 16.62 14.13
CA VAL A 532 -14.55 15.20 13.97
C VAL A 532 -13.42 14.48 13.25
N LEU A 533 -12.78 13.54 13.95
CA LEU A 533 -11.71 12.69 13.42
C LEU A 533 -12.26 11.33 13.00
N LEU A 534 -12.30 11.09 11.69
CA LEU A 534 -12.72 9.82 11.09
C LEU A 534 -11.57 8.81 11.14
N VAL A 535 -11.87 7.58 11.58
CA VAL A 535 -10.88 6.49 11.67
C VAL A 535 -11.49 5.14 11.36
N ASN A 536 -10.69 4.22 10.80
CA ASN A 536 -11.08 2.83 10.62
C ASN A 536 -10.89 2.05 11.93
N ASN A 537 -11.96 1.51 12.50
CA ASN A 537 -11.90 0.73 13.75
C ASN A 537 -11.51 -0.74 13.55
N THR A 538 -11.40 -1.19 12.30
CA THR A 538 -10.98 -2.56 11.97
C THR A 538 -9.47 -2.78 12.21
N TYR A 539 -8.68 -1.70 12.17
CA TYR A 539 -7.24 -1.73 12.40
C TYR A 539 -6.89 -1.11 13.77
N THR A 540 -6.24 -1.90 14.61
CA THR A 540 -5.79 -1.45 15.95
C THR A 540 -4.83 -0.26 15.85
N THR A 541 -3.92 -0.29 14.89
CA THR A 541 -2.96 0.80 14.64
C THR A 541 -3.65 2.13 14.35
N ASP A 542 -4.67 2.13 13.46
CA ASP A 542 -5.41 3.34 13.11
C ASP A 542 -6.08 3.97 14.36
N LYS A 543 -6.69 3.12 15.18
CA LYS A 543 -7.35 3.53 16.42
C LYS A 543 -6.35 4.10 17.44
N SER A 544 -5.23 3.41 17.66
CA SER A 544 -4.19 3.86 18.60
C SER A 544 -3.57 5.20 18.18
N LEU A 545 -3.36 5.41 16.87
CA LEU A 545 -2.91 6.69 16.33
C LEU A 545 -3.93 7.79 16.56
N ALA A 546 -5.21 7.53 16.31
CA ALA A 546 -6.28 8.50 16.52
C ALA A 546 -6.39 8.90 18.00
N GLU A 547 -6.34 7.96 18.94
CA GLU A 547 -6.33 8.23 20.38
C GLU A 547 -5.12 9.07 20.78
N GLY A 548 -3.94 8.80 20.20
CA GLY A 548 -2.74 9.61 20.41
C GLY A 548 -2.89 11.05 19.90
N VAL A 549 -3.52 11.23 18.74
CA VAL A 549 -3.83 12.56 18.18
C VAL A 549 -4.82 13.29 19.07
N VAL A 550 -5.92 12.66 19.49
CA VAL A 550 -6.90 13.26 20.41
C VAL A 550 -6.23 13.81 21.66
N GLY A 551 -5.45 12.99 22.38
CA GLY A 551 -4.81 13.40 23.62
C GLY A 551 -3.74 14.50 23.47
N GLN A 552 -3.17 14.67 22.26
CA GLN A 552 -2.22 15.77 22.01
C GLN A 552 -2.93 17.06 21.57
N MET A 553 -4.02 16.93 20.81
CA MET A 553 -4.85 18.09 20.43
C MET A 553 -5.55 18.72 21.65
N GLU A 554 -5.97 17.94 22.64
CA GLU A 554 -6.47 18.46 23.90
C GLU A 554 -5.44 19.37 24.60
N LYS A 555 -4.15 19.04 24.59
CA LYS A 555 -3.08 19.90 25.14
C LYS A 555 -2.90 21.20 24.34
N LEU A 556 -3.20 21.19 23.07
CA LEU A 556 -3.23 22.37 22.22
C LEU A 556 -4.48 23.24 22.49
N GLY A 557 -5.54 22.64 23.04
CA GLY A 557 -6.84 23.26 23.28
C GLY A 557 -7.86 23.02 22.16
N ILE A 558 -7.64 22.01 21.30
CA ILE A 558 -8.61 21.61 20.26
C ILE A 558 -9.35 20.37 20.74
N LYS A 559 -10.68 20.44 20.80
CA LYS A 559 -11.52 19.29 21.13
C LYS A 559 -11.71 18.40 19.91
N VAL A 560 -11.24 17.15 19.97
CA VAL A 560 -11.37 16.20 18.88
C VAL A 560 -12.38 15.11 19.25
N ILE A 561 -13.38 14.93 18.39
CA ILE A 561 -14.41 13.89 18.53
C ILE A 561 -14.05 12.72 17.61
N LEU A 562 -13.77 11.57 18.21
CA LEU A 562 -13.41 10.37 17.46
C LEU A 562 -14.66 9.72 16.83
N ASN A 563 -14.69 9.62 15.51
CA ASN A 563 -15.69 8.88 14.74
C ASN A 563 -15.06 7.60 14.18
N ALA A 564 -15.16 6.51 14.96
CA ALA A 564 -14.56 5.21 14.62
C ALA A 564 -15.59 4.31 13.93
N LEU A 565 -15.40 4.06 12.64
CA LEU A 565 -16.30 3.28 11.80
C LEU A 565 -15.60 2.03 11.25
N ASP A 566 -16.38 0.99 10.92
CA ASP A 566 -15.87 -0.16 10.15
C ASP A 566 -15.44 0.27 8.74
N GLY A 567 -14.61 -0.55 8.08
CA GLY A 567 -13.99 -0.21 6.80
C GLY A 567 -14.98 0.35 5.78
N PRO A 568 -16.05 -0.37 5.38
CA PRO A 568 -17.01 0.09 4.37
C PRO A 568 -17.71 1.40 4.76
N LYS A 569 -18.14 1.55 6.01
CA LYS A 569 -18.80 2.79 6.47
C LYS A 569 -17.82 3.96 6.56
N ARG A 570 -16.58 3.68 6.95
CA ARG A 570 -15.51 4.69 6.97
C ARG A 570 -15.23 5.18 5.55
N ASP A 571 -15.17 4.28 4.58
CA ASP A 571 -14.92 4.64 3.17
C ASP A 571 -16.11 5.42 2.58
N ASP A 572 -17.34 5.02 2.88
CA ASP A 572 -18.54 5.78 2.51
C ASP A 572 -18.56 7.20 3.15
N ALA A 573 -18.17 7.33 4.41
CA ALA A 573 -18.03 8.64 5.06
C ALA A 573 -16.93 9.49 4.41
N HIS A 574 -15.77 8.89 4.11
CA HIS A 574 -14.64 9.56 3.46
C HIS A 574 -14.99 10.01 2.04
N TYR A 575 -15.42 9.09 1.17
CA TYR A 575 -15.75 9.43 -0.23
C TYR A 575 -16.97 10.35 -0.33
N GLY A 576 -17.86 10.28 0.65
CA GLY A 576 -18.98 11.20 0.81
C GLY A 576 -18.61 12.56 1.45
N GLY A 577 -17.36 12.84 1.73
CA GLY A 577 -16.90 14.13 2.28
C GLY A 577 -17.35 14.43 3.73
N ARG A 578 -17.83 13.42 4.46
CA ARG A 578 -18.42 13.55 5.82
C ARG A 578 -17.36 13.36 6.90
N PHE A 579 -16.34 14.20 6.91
CA PHE A 579 -15.28 14.26 7.91
C PHE A 579 -14.64 15.65 7.95
N ASP A 580 -14.05 15.99 9.09
CA ASP A 580 -13.22 17.18 9.22
C ASP A 580 -11.73 16.79 9.09
N TRP A 581 -11.32 15.76 9.84
CA TRP A 581 -10.01 15.14 9.78
C TRP A 581 -10.13 13.62 9.60
N LEU A 582 -9.09 13.00 9.05
CA LEU A 582 -9.04 11.56 8.72
C LEU A 582 -7.65 11.00 9.05
N ILE A 583 -7.59 9.88 9.80
CA ILE A 583 -6.36 9.08 9.86
C ILE A 583 -6.32 8.18 8.62
N GLN A 584 -5.23 8.26 7.90
CA GLN A 584 -5.01 7.48 6.68
C GLN A 584 -3.58 6.96 6.60
N ARG A 585 -3.42 5.70 6.25
CA ARG A 585 -2.16 5.13 5.82
C ARG A 585 -1.78 5.72 4.46
N ASN A 586 -0.51 6.09 4.28
CA ASN A 586 -0.06 6.80 3.09
C ASN A 586 0.52 5.82 2.06
N PRO A 587 -0.07 5.69 0.87
CA PRO A 587 0.45 4.85 -0.21
C PRO A 587 1.54 5.62 -0.97
N THR A 588 2.80 5.47 -0.57
CA THR A 588 3.93 6.18 -1.20
C THR A 588 5.12 5.26 -1.54
N GLU A 589 4.85 3.96 -1.68
CA GLU A 589 5.80 3.05 -2.31
C GLU A 589 5.93 3.35 -3.82
N LEU A 590 6.90 2.73 -4.48
CA LEU A 590 7.20 3.02 -5.89
C LEU A 590 5.98 2.87 -6.80
N ALA A 591 5.25 1.77 -6.68
CA ALA A 591 4.10 1.49 -7.54
C ALA A 591 3.04 2.58 -7.40
N SER A 592 2.65 2.96 -6.18
CA SER A 592 1.66 4.03 -5.97
C SER A 592 2.12 5.38 -6.48
N VAL A 593 3.39 5.74 -6.32
CA VAL A 593 3.93 7.00 -6.84
C VAL A 593 3.84 7.06 -8.37
N VAL A 594 4.15 5.99 -9.07
CA VAL A 594 4.18 5.97 -10.54
C VAL A 594 2.86 5.57 -11.19
N GLN A 595 2.01 4.77 -10.53
CA GLN A 595 0.70 4.33 -11.05
C GLN A 595 -0.43 5.27 -10.70
N ASN A 596 -0.50 5.71 -9.43
CA ASN A 596 -1.62 6.48 -8.88
C ASN A 596 -1.18 7.92 -8.58
N THR A 597 -0.34 8.48 -9.43
CA THR A 597 0.27 9.80 -9.26
C THR A 597 -0.76 10.91 -9.05
N GLU A 598 -1.96 10.75 -9.61
CA GLU A 598 -3.09 11.66 -9.43
C GLU A 598 -3.58 11.75 -7.97
N GLN A 599 -3.22 10.80 -7.11
CA GLN A 599 -3.54 10.85 -5.67
C GLN A 599 -2.60 11.76 -4.87
N LEU A 600 -1.46 12.15 -5.47
CA LEU A 600 -0.50 13.03 -4.82
C LEU A 600 -0.98 14.49 -4.76
N ALA A 601 -1.89 14.90 -5.65
CA ALA A 601 -2.45 16.25 -5.71
C ALA A 601 -3.89 16.23 -6.24
N PRO A 602 -4.69 17.28 -6.03
CA PRO A 602 -6.04 17.37 -6.58
C PRO A 602 -6.03 17.71 -8.08
N VAL A 603 -5.46 16.83 -8.92
CA VAL A 603 -5.37 17.00 -10.39
C VAL A 603 -6.69 16.82 -11.11
N GLY A 604 -7.69 16.28 -10.44
CA GLY A 604 -9.05 16.09 -10.95
C GLY A 604 -10.09 16.16 -9.84
N PRO A 605 -11.38 16.27 -10.20
CA PRO A 605 -12.46 16.53 -9.24
C PRO A 605 -12.53 15.54 -8.07
N ARG A 606 -12.04 14.30 -8.22
CA ARG A 606 -12.19 13.20 -7.25
C ARG A 606 -10.89 12.48 -6.94
N THR A 607 -9.74 12.99 -7.37
CA THR A 607 -8.45 12.30 -7.27
C THR A 607 -7.83 12.41 -5.87
N SER A 608 -7.96 13.54 -5.19
CA SER A 608 -7.36 13.75 -3.86
C SER A 608 -8.16 13.08 -2.73
N TRP A 609 -7.45 12.70 -1.67
CA TRP A 609 -8.05 12.15 -0.46
C TRP A 609 -8.66 13.21 0.46
N GLN A 610 -8.17 14.45 0.40
CA GLN A 610 -8.57 15.54 1.30
C GLN A 610 -9.22 16.74 0.60
N HIS A 611 -9.12 16.83 -0.72
CA HIS A 611 -9.71 17.93 -1.49
C HIS A 611 -10.38 17.41 -2.76
N ARG A 612 -11.69 17.37 -2.73
CA ARG A 612 -12.53 16.96 -3.88
C ARG A 612 -13.50 18.07 -4.26
N ALA A 613 -13.92 18.05 -5.50
CA ALA A 613 -14.90 18.99 -5.99
C ALA A 613 -16.27 18.77 -5.33
N GLY A 614 -17.03 19.84 -5.21
CA GLY A 614 -18.44 19.82 -4.83
C GLY A 614 -19.34 19.33 -5.97
N LYS A 615 -20.63 19.68 -5.89
CA LYS A 615 -21.65 19.24 -6.89
C LYS A 615 -21.46 19.82 -8.29
N ASP A 616 -20.68 20.89 -8.43
CA ASP A 616 -20.38 21.55 -9.71
C ASP A 616 -19.11 21.01 -10.40
N ASP A 617 -18.52 19.93 -9.88
CA ASP A 617 -17.26 19.32 -10.33
C ASP A 617 -16.06 20.28 -10.40
N LYS A 618 -16.11 21.41 -9.67
CA LYS A 618 -15.03 22.39 -9.60
C LYS A 618 -14.24 22.25 -8.32
N LEU A 619 -12.93 22.36 -8.45
CA LEU A 619 -12.00 22.45 -7.33
C LEU A 619 -11.73 23.93 -6.99
N ASP A 620 -11.67 24.24 -5.72
CA ASP A 620 -11.31 25.55 -5.17
C ASP A 620 -9.89 25.55 -4.58
N LEU A 621 -8.90 25.27 -5.40
CA LEU A 621 -7.51 25.03 -5.02
C LEU A 621 -6.88 26.22 -4.31
N MET A 622 -6.10 25.92 -3.26
CA MET A 622 -5.17 26.87 -2.66
C MET A 622 -3.95 27.09 -3.58
N PRO A 623 -3.24 28.24 -3.49
CA PRO A 623 -2.10 28.51 -4.37
C PRO A 623 -1.01 27.42 -4.39
N TYR A 624 -0.70 26.80 -3.25
CA TYR A 624 0.30 25.72 -3.19
C TYR A 624 -0.25 24.40 -3.76
N GLU A 625 -1.55 24.15 -3.65
CA GLU A 625 -2.16 22.98 -4.29
C GLU A 625 -2.08 23.08 -5.82
N GLN A 626 -2.26 24.29 -6.38
CA GLN A 626 -2.04 24.50 -7.81
C GLN A 626 -0.58 24.19 -8.20
N GLN A 627 0.40 24.56 -7.38
CA GLN A 627 1.81 24.18 -7.62
C GLN A 627 2.00 22.66 -7.56
N LEU A 628 1.36 21.97 -6.62
CA LEU A 628 1.40 20.49 -6.56
C LEU A 628 0.77 19.88 -7.82
N VAL A 629 -0.37 20.39 -8.26
CA VAL A 629 -1.04 19.96 -9.50
C VAL A 629 -0.11 20.15 -10.72
N ASP A 630 0.54 21.29 -10.82
CA ASP A 630 1.46 21.58 -11.93
C ASP A 630 2.66 20.60 -11.92
N VAL A 631 3.25 20.35 -10.75
CA VAL A 631 4.38 19.41 -10.60
C VAL A 631 3.94 17.97 -10.93
N VAL A 632 2.79 17.53 -10.43
CA VAL A 632 2.26 16.17 -10.65
C VAL A 632 1.90 15.98 -12.14
N ASN A 633 1.25 16.95 -12.77
CA ASN A 633 0.94 16.87 -14.20
C ASN A 633 2.22 16.83 -15.04
N LYS A 634 3.22 17.64 -14.70
CA LYS A 634 4.51 17.59 -15.37
C LYS A 634 5.23 16.25 -15.17
N PHE A 635 5.14 15.65 -13.98
CA PHE A 635 5.65 14.30 -13.73
C PHE A 635 4.95 13.25 -14.60
N ARG A 636 3.64 13.35 -14.77
CA ARG A 636 2.86 12.42 -15.62
C ARG A 636 3.20 12.54 -17.10
N THR A 637 3.51 13.75 -17.58
CA THR A 637 3.87 14.00 -18.99
C THR A 637 5.35 13.74 -19.29
N SER A 638 6.24 13.87 -18.32
CA SER A 638 7.68 13.72 -18.53
C SER A 638 8.07 12.27 -18.87
N GLN A 639 8.87 12.13 -19.92
CA GLN A 639 9.51 10.87 -20.31
C GLN A 639 10.96 10.76 -19.80
N ASP A 640 11.52 11.86 -19.30
CA ASP A 640 12.86 11.92 -18.73
C ASP A 640 12.81 11.52 -17.24
N ASN A 641 13.45 10.42 -16.89
CA ASN A 641 13.47 9.90 -15.53
C ASN A 641 14.22 10.80 -14.55
N ASP A 642 15.28 11.51 -14.97
CA ASP A 642 15.98 12.47 -14.11
C ASP A 642 15.10 13.70 -13.82
N GLU A 643 14.35 14.19 -14.81
CA GLU A 643 13.33 15.20 -14.59
C GLU A 643 12.24 14.70 -13.63
N ARG A 644 11.75 13.47 -13.79
CA ARG A 644 10.75 12.86 -12.88
C ARG A 644 11.27 12.79 -11.45
N VAL A 645 12.49 12.39 -11.21
CA VAL A 645 13.12 12.41 -9.87
C VAL A 645 13.15 13.83 -9.30
N ASN A 646 13.55 14.83 -10.10
CA ASN A 646 13.61 16.22 -9.66
C ASN A 646 12.21 16.81 -9.37
N LEU A 647 11.18 16.42 -10.12
CA LEU A 647 9.80 16.80 -9.87
C LEU A 647 9.27 16.23 -8.55
N MET A 648 9.62 14.99 -8.20
CA MET A 648 9.26 14.44 -6.90
C MET A 648 9.99 15.09 -5.73
N LYS A 649 11.20 15.62 -5.92
CA LYS A 649 11.86 16.49 -4.92
C LYS A 649 11.12 17.81 -4.73
N GLN A 650 10.66 18.44 -5.82
CA GLN A 650 9.84 19.65 -5.76
C GLN A 650 8.48 19.36 -5.07
N TYR A 651 7.82 18.25 -5.43
CA TYR A 651 6.60 17.81 -4.77
C TYR A 651 6.79 17.70 -3.27
N GLN A 652 7.82 16.97 -2.80
CA GLN A 652 8.10 16.79 -1.37
C GLN A 652 8.29 18.12 -0.64
N LYS A 653 9.02 19.05 -1.25
CA LYS A 653 9.26 20.36 -0.67
C LYS A 653 7.94 21.14 -0.50
N ILE A 654 7.18 21.29 -1.58
CA ILE A 654 5.93 22.05 -1.58
C ILE A 654 4.92 21.43 -0.59
N ALA A 655 4.74 20.10 -0.65
CA ALA A 655 3.78 19.40 0.18
C ALA A 655 4.12 19.52 1.68
N THR A 656 5.39 19.36 2.04
CA THR A 656 5.79 19.39 3.47
C THR A 656 5.96 20.80 4.01
N GLU A 657 6.39 21.77 3.21
CA GLU A 657 6.47 23.18 3.59
C GLU A 657 5.09 23.77 3.91
N ASN A 658 4.07 23.41 3.14
CA ASN A 658 2.70 23.88 3.30
C ASN A 658 1.84 22.99 4.21
N VAL A 659 2.41 21.90 4.75
CA VAL A 659 1.68 20.91 5.56
C VAL A 659 0.42 20.42 4.81
N ASP A 660 0.61 19.94 3.59
CA ASP A 660 -0.48 19.36 2.78
C ASP A 660 -1.11 18.16 3.50
N THR A 661 -0.29 17.36 4.15
CA THR A 661 -0.71 16.33 5.10
C THR A 661 0.08 16.44 6.39
N VAL A 662 -0.57 16.24 7.52
CA VAL A 662 0.11 16.17 8.82
C VAL A 662 0.64 14.75 9.02
N GLY A 663 1.92 14.54 8.72
CA GLY A 663 2.55 13.25 8.93
C GLY A 663 2.65 12.91 10.42
N LEU A 664 2.51 11.62 10.75
CA LEU A 664 2.54 11.10 12.11
C LEU A 664 3.79 10.25 12.35
N THR A 665 3.76 9.03 11.89
CA THR A 665 4.86 8.06 12.05
C THR A 665 4.98 7.17 10.83
N GLU A 666 6.17 6.62 10.60
CA GLU A 666 6.42 5.59 9.59
C GLU A 666 7.24 4.44 10.17
N TYR A 667 7.08 3.26 9.59
CA TYR A 667 7.81 2.06 10.01
C TYR A 667 7.91 1.04 8.85
N PRO A 668 8.88 0.08 8.92
CA PRO A 668 8.97 -0.99 7.95
C PRO A 668 7.93 -2.08 8.26
N GLY A 669 7.31 -2.66 7.24
CA GLY A 669 6.66 -3.95 7.35
C GLY A 669 7.66 -5.10 7.21
N ALA A 670 7.24 -6.34 7.50
CA ALA A 670 8.05 -7.52 7.26
C ALA A 670 7.27 -8.60 6.49
N LEU A 671 7.95 -9.27 5.58
CA LEU A 671 7.49 -10.53 5.04
C LEU A 671 7.73 -11.62 6.09
N ILE A 672 6.67 -12.30 6.49
CA ILE A 672 6.75 -13.55 7.23
C ILE A 672 6.87 -14.65 6.18
N ILE A 673 7.98 -15.38 6.15
CA ILE A 673 8.20 -16.45 5.18
C ILE A 673 8.82 -17.67 5.83
N ASN A 674 8.34 -18.86 5.50
CA ASN A 674 8.90 -20.11 5.99
C ASN A 674 10.35 -20.29 5.48
N LYS A 675 11.24 -20.69 6.37
CA LYS A 675 12.69 -20.84 6.11
C LYS A 675 13.02 -21.82 4.99
N ARG A 676 12.08 -22.69 4.59
CA ARG A 676 12.30 -23.66 3.49
C ARG A 676 12.25 -23.05 2.09
N PHE A 677 11.67 -21.85 1.94
CA PHE A 677 11.52 -21.19 0.63
C PHE A 677 12.77 -20.49 0.18
N SER A 678 13.11 -20.70 -1.07
CA SER A 678 14.16 -20.04 -1.84
C SER A 678 13.59 -19.02 -2.82
N ASN A 679 14.44 -18.17 -3.38
CA ASN A 679 14.12 -17.04 -4.27
C ASN A 679 13.26 -15.94 -3.63
N VAL A 680 13.43 -15.71 -2.34
CA VAL A 680 12.82 -14.61 -1.62
C VAL A 680 13.75 -13.40 -1.68
N PRO A 681 13.41 -12.32 -2.38
CA PRO A 681 14.27 -11.14 -2.49
C PRO A 681 14.44 -10.42 -1.16
N GLU A 682 15.61 -9.84 -0.94
CA GLU A 682 15.89 -8.99 0.22
C GLU A 682 15.28 -7.60 0.04
N GLY A 683 14.86 -6.97 1.16
CA GLY A 683 14.31 -5.62 1.15
C GLY A 683 12.98 -5.49 0.45
N THR A 684 12.22 -6.59 0.33
CA THR A 684 10.88 -6.58 -0.27
C THR A 684 9.98 -5.57 0.43
N PRO A 685 9.37 -4.64 -0.29
CA PRO A 685 8.38 -3.71 0.27
C PRO A 685 7.18 -4.47 0.82
N ILE A 686 6.77 -4.11 2.03
CA ILE A 686 5.57 -4.65 2.67
C ILE A 686 4.65 -3.47 2.91
N PHE A 687 3.66 -3.34 2.06
CA PHE A 687 2.66 -2.29 2.15
C PHE A 687 1.33 -2.74 1.52
N MET A 688 0.20 -2.17 1.96
CA MET A 688 -1.13 -2.68 1.58
C MET A 688 -1.49 -2.54 0.09
N PHE A 689 -0.89 -1.61 -0.64
CA PHE A 689 -1.15 -1.40 -2.07
C PHE A 689 -0.06 -1.98 -2.96
N ASN A 690 1.07 -2.34 -2.37
CA ASN A 690 2.14 -3.06 -3.02
C ASN A 690 2.45 -4.27 -2.16
N TRP A 691 1.57 -5.25 -2.26
CA TRP A 691 1.62 -6.45 -1.44
C TRP A 691 2.95 -7.18 -1.65
N ALA A 692 3.46 -7.82 -0.60
CA ALA A 692 4.63 -8.68 -0.72
C ALA A 692 4.47 -9.70 -1.85
N GLU A 693 3.24 -10.08 -2.11
CA GLU A 693 2.84 -11.01 -3.15
C GLU A 693 3.17 -10.51 -4.55
N ASP A 694 2.99 -9.21 -4.83
CA ASP A 694 3.37 -8.61 -6.11
C ASP A 694 4.89 -8.40 -6.20
N SER A 695 5.54 -8.07 -5.08
CA SER A 695 7.00 -7.88 -5.01
C SER A 695 7.77 -9.19 -4.97
N VAL A 696 7.20 -10.24 -4.37
CA VAL A 696 7.75 -11.61 -4.37
C VAL A 696 7.12 -12.39 -5.51
N ILE A 697 7.80 -12.50 -6.61
CA ILE A 697 7.32 -13.27 -7.78
C ILE A 697 7.18 -14.74 -7.38
N ARG A 698 5.96 -15.15 -7.03
CA ARG A 698 5.65 -16.46 -6.43
C ARG A 698 5.97 -17.62 -7.34
N GLU A 699 5.85 -17.43 -8.64
CA GLU A 699 6.14 -18.44 -9.66
C GLU A 699 7.58 -18.89 -9.62
N ARG A 700 8.48 -18.05 -9.10
CA ARG A 700 9.93 -18.32 -8.92
C ARG A 700 10.28 -18.90 -7.56
N LEU A 701 9.34 -18.93 -6.61
CA LEU A 701 9.56 -19.55 -5.30
C LEU A 701 9.67 -21.07 -5.46
N TRP A 702 10.61 -21.68 -4.74
CA TRP A 702 10.80 -23.13 -4.74
C TRP A 702 11.29 -23.63 -3.39
N VAL A 703 11.17 -24.93 -3.18
CA VAL A 703 11.64 -25.62 -1.98
C VAL A 703 12.55 -26.77 -2.38
N ALA A 704 13.72 -26.88 -1.79
CA ALA A 704 14.65 -27.99 -2.05
C ALA A 704 13.96 -29.33 -1.79
N ALA A 705 14.23 -30.33 -2.62
CA ALA A 705 13.51 -31.62 -2.62
C ALA A 705 13.51 -32.33 -1.26
N ASP A 706 14.61 -32.20 -0.51
CA ASP A 706 14.77 -32.76 0.85
C ASP A 706 14.02 -31.97 1.94
N LYS A 707 13.52 -30.75 1.61
CA LYS A 707 12.78 -29.86 2.52
C LYS A 707 11.30 -29.71 2.16
N GLN A 708 10.85 -30.34 1.06
CA GLN A 708 9.46 -30.28 0.62
C GLN A 708 8.52 -30.88 1.65
N GLY A 709 7.40 -30.21 1.91
CA GLY A 709 6.33 -30.66 2.79
C GLY A 709 5.37 -31.62 2.08
N LYS A 710 4.48 -32.23 2.86
CA LYS A 710 3.37 -33.06 2.34
C LYS A 710 2.05 -32.32 2.57
N TYR A 711 1.95 -31.12 1.98
CA TYR A 711 0.79 -30.25 2.18
C TYR A 711 -0.18 -30.27 1.01
N GLU A 712 0.22 -30.80 -0.14
CA GLU A 712 -0.66 -30.88 -1.32
C GLU A 712 -1.96 -31.62 -0.99
N LEU A 713 -3.09 -30.99 -1.30
CA LEU A 713 -4.41 -31.62 -1.17
C LEU A 713 -4.79 -32.41 -2.41
N PHE A 714 -4.20 -32.06 -3.55
CA PHE A 714 -4.47 -32.70 -4.83
C PHE A 714 -3.17 -33.16 -5.52
N PRO A 715 -2.39 -34.08 -4.90
CA PRO A 715 -1.10 -34.49 -5.45
C PRO A 715 -1.26 -35.12 -6.83
N GLN A 716 -0.40 -34.71 -7.77
CA GLN A 716 -0.36 -35.21 -9.15
C GLN A 716 -1.67 -35.07 -9.95
N GLN A 717 -2.47 -34.06 -9.64
CA GLN A 717 -3.69 -33.71 -10.38
C GLN A 717 -3.51 -32.36 -11.09
N LEU A 718 -4.30 -32.07 -12.12
CA LEU A 718 -4.38 -30.79 -12.82
C LEU A 718 -5.76 -30.15 -12.63
N PRO A 719 -5.92 -28.83 -12.88
CA PRO A 719 -7.23 -28.19 -12.89
C PRO A 719 -8.23 -28.91 -13.78
N GLY A 720 -9.50 -28.93 -13.38
CA GLY A 720 -10.62 -29.48 -14.14
C GLY A 720 -11.12 -28.54 -15.23
N LYS A 721 -12.32 -28.80 -15.75
CA LYS A 721 -13.01 -27.90 -16.67
C LYS A 721 -13.66 -26.74 -15.92
N PRO A 722 -13.86 -25.58 -16.58
CA PRO A 722 -14.53 -24.44 -15.98
C PRO A 722 -15.88 -24.82 -15.35
N GLY A 723 -16.09 -24.43 -14.08
CA GLY A 723 -17.30 -24.72 -13.29
C GLY A 723 -17.35 -26.10 -12.64
N GLU A 724 -16.45 -27.02 -12.99
CA GLU A 724 -16.37 -28.33 -12.31
C GLU A 724 -15.63 -28.21 -10.98
N LYS A 725 -16.06 -28.98 -9.96
CA LYS A 725 -15.38 -29.00 -8.67
C LYS A 725 -14.14 -29.90 -8.73
N GLY A 726 -13.07 -29.41 -8.10
CA GLY A 726 -11.82 -30.13 -7.99
C GLY A 726 -11.00 -30.22 -9.28
N PRO A 727 -9.80 -30.78 -9.21
CA PRO A 727 -8.94 -31.04 -10.35
C PRO A 727 -9.35 -32.31 -11.09
N ILE A 728 -8.87 -32.48 -12.35
CA ILE A 728 -9.00 -33.73 -13.09
C ILE A 728 -8.09 -34.81 -12.49
N ASN A 729 -8.58 -36.05 -12.48
CA ASN A 729 -7.81 -37.22 -12.06
C ASN A 729 -6.99 -37.78 -13.21
#